data_2f17c81aff09e0847b1fcd5448bfb094
#
_entry.id   2f17c81aff09e0847b1fcd5448bfb094
#
_cell.length_a   1.000
_cell.length_b   1.000
_cell.length_c   1.000
_cell.angle_alpha   90.00
_cell.angle_beta   90.00
_cell.angle_gamma   90.00
#
_symmetry.space_group_name_H-M   'P 1'
#
loop_
_entity.id
_entity.type
_entity.pdbx_description
1 polymer ?
#
loop_
_entity_poly.entity_id
_entity_poly.type
_entity_poly.pdbx_seq_one_letter_code
_entity_poly.pdbx_strand_id
1 'polypeptide(L)'
;RDFCLSRGLGDVYKRQVYGYRPSDGMVLRLDNPSSAKAKTLESLTDGKQQTVESFTVIGSTPVIATGKTVIFKGGRVDVDTTGTLTLQEPPTDDIQSDWVAAASPRGLALIPLKSNAKANFIANGGKANPARPVSSKGCVYSAWSQKASNYIRACSPTDTSVKPQTLESVNTTSELVFRTNHRLVVLNDTVNGNVWNPEDSTKVIKIQWNKIQTEQTEKEQQNNDSANNHHDFSKTCSAQSGQIKAEDDEIGARAGSEQILDALRNDEQTDCSVLKITKVGAPNNKDVTISPIYDGRYLQLDASAASAGTVTFTYDISDGRGQTSSATVTVTLNDGGNHAPVQFDTPPEIDVEQGASYTANALSSFNDPDGDPLTLVSAVAQNTDQVQVSTRADGQLTFNTGALASGRVGVEVTVSDGTATGTGMVYFSVKPANTLAAVIDPVAKTTVPNTDTVVKLSSYVHGTSLQPAQLTQVDTPNGASTTTNAADMSLTFKATNPGTYYVPYIITQGSIPATGLARVEVQPATGEAAKPVAANDVALLGADNTAIVEPLTNDVDPMGGVLSVTTVSAPADSGIKVGLVSHKRVYITARQVPTKPVALTYTVANASGTAKGTIVLQPPALATSNSVPKASNINAQVRTDGIVSVDVLDLSLIHISEPTRQAEI
;
A
#
# COMPACT_ATOMS: atom_id res chain seq x y z
N ARG A 1 6.99 -9.12 33.84
CA ARG A 1 7.66 -7.81 33.62
C ARG A 1 9.18 -7.91 33.48
N ASP A 2 9.73 -8.97 32.85
CA ASP A 2 11.19 -9.20 32.78
C ASP A 2 11.60 -9.62 31.35
N PHE A 3 11.21 -8.83 30.34
CA PHE A 3 11.65 -9.05 28.97
C PHE A 3 12.45 -7.84 28.48
N CYS A 4 13.75 -8.01 28.22
CA CYS A 4 14.49 -7.15 27.32
C CYS A 4 14.16 -7.58 25.89
N LEU A 5 13.23 -6.90 25.25
CA LEU A 5 12.93 -7.06 23.84
C LEU A 5 13.93 -6.22 23.04
N SER A 6 14.86 -6.87 22.38
CA SER A 6 15.50 -6.27 21.21
C SER A 6 14.49 -6.33 20.06
N ARG A 7 13.92 -5.21 19.67
CA ARG A 7 13.24 -5.09 18.37
C ARG A 7 14.33 -5.14 17.30
N GLY A 8 14.76 -6.35 16.95
CA GLY A 8 15.39 -6.56 15.68
C GLY A 8 14.29 -6.44 14.63
N LEU A 9 14.35 -5.43 13.79
CA LEU A 9 13.85 -5.54 12.43
C LEU A 9 14.76 -6.59 11.78
N GLY A 10 14.49 -7.86 12.08
CA GLY A 10 15.11 -8.97 11.41
C GLY A 10 14.65 -8.91 9.97
N ASP A 11 15.60 -9.18 9.10
CA ASP A 11 15.49 -9.54 7.71
C ASP A 11 14.03 -9.78 7.27
N VAL A 12 13.58 -9.03 6.28
CA VAL A 12 12.23 -9.10 5.70
C VAL A 12 11.85 -10.54 5.31
N TYR A 13 12.84 -11.40 5.09
CA TYR A 13 12.68 -12.82 4.75
C TYR A 13 12.53 -13.78 5.95
N LYS A 14 12.91 -13.41 7.16
CA LYS A 14 12.89 -14.35 8.29
C LYS A 14 11.99 -13.96 9.45
N ARG A 15 11.30 -12.86 9.47
CA ARG A 15 10.30 -12.39 10.46
C ARG A 15 10.44 -13.01 11.88
N GLN A 16 11.67 -13.22 12.34
CA GLN A 16 11.95 -13.86 13.64
C GLN A 16 12.18 -12.79 14.70
N VAL A 17 11.48 -12.89 15.82
CA VAL A 17 11.68 -12.02 16.98
C VAL A 17 12.42 -12.80 18.06
N TYR A 18 13.50 -12.22 18.56
CA TYR A 18 14.27 -12.80 19.65
C TYR A 18 14.06 -11.99 20.92
N GLY A 19 13.97 -12.70 22.05
CA GLY A 19 13.92 -12.13 23.38
C GLY A 19 14.92 -12.82 24.31
N TYR A 20 15.40 -12.10 25.31
CA TYR A 20 16.24 -12.64 26.37
C TYR A 20 15.48 -12.58 27.70
N ARG A 21 15.53 -13.67 28.47
CA ARG A 21 14.92 -13.77 29.80
C ARG A 21 16.01 -13.73 30.85
N PRO A 22 16.14 -12.62 31.64
CA PRO A 22 17.24 -12.45 32.59
C PRO A 22 17.22 -13.43 33.79
N SER A 23 16.04 -13.95 34.15
CA SER A 23 15.89 -14.81 35.32
C SER A 23 16.66 -16.13 35.22
N ASP A 24 16.84 -16.65 34.01
CA ASP A 24 17.51 -17.95 33.77
C ASP A 24 18.47 -17.90 32.56
N GLY A 25 18.66 -16.71 31.98
CA GLY A 25 19.55 -16.51 30.86
C GLY A 25 19.09 -17.12 29.54
N MET A 26 17.82 -17.51 29.45
CA MET A 26 17.29 -18.18 28.26
C MET A 26 17.00 -17.21 27.12
N VAL A 27 17.34 -17.62 25.92
CA VAL A 27 16.95 -16.95 24.69
C VAL A 27 15.65 -17.56 24.16
N LEU A 28 14.72 -16.71 23.84
CA LEU A 28 13.41 -17.05 23.27
C LEU A 28 13.36 -16.59 21.81
N ARG A 29 12.72 -17.36 20.95
CA ARG A 29 12.52 -17.01 19.54
C ARG A 29 11.07 -17.22 19.14
N LEU A 30 10.49 -16.24 18.52
CA LEU A 30 9.24 -16.33 17.78
C LEU A 30 9.58 -16.45 16.28
N ASP A 31 9.23 -17.57 15.68
CA ASP A 31 9.47 -17.79 14.24
C ASP A 31 8.45 -17.04 13.38
N ASN A 32 7.29 -16.69 13.94
CA ASN A 32 6.27 -15.84 13.36
C ASN A 32 5.75 -14.88 14.43
N PRO A 33 5.68 -13.56 14.18
CA PRO A 33 5.12 -12.58 15.12
C PRO A 33 3.69 -12.88 15.57
N SER A 34 2.90 -13.56 14.72
CA SER A 34 1.53 -14.00 15.06
C SER A 34 1.48 -15.28 15.92
N SER A 35 2.62 -15.91 16.19
CA SER A 35 2.66 -17.12 17.02
C SER A 35 2.54 -16.78 18.49
N ALA A 36 1.55 -17.35 19.17
CA ALA A 36 1.38 -17.21 20.63
C ALA A 36 2.44 -17.95 21.45
N LYS A 37 3.33 -18.75 20.82
CA LYS A 37 4.32 -19.59 21.51
C LYS A 37 5.73 -19.29 21.03
N ALA A 38 6.54 -18.72 21.94
CA ALA A 38 7.97 -18.60 21.72
C ALA A 38 8.66 -19.96 21.91
N LYS A 39 9.60 -20.27 21.03
CA LYS A 39 10.54 -21.39 21.23
C LYS A 39 11.65 -20.95 22.17
N THR A 40 11.90 -21.73 23.20
CA THR A 40 13.08 -21.57 24.05
C THR A 40 14.27 -22.17 23.33
N LEU A 41 15.34 -21.40 23.10
CA LEU A 41 16.53 -21.87 22.42
C LEU A 41 17.54 -22.46 23.43
N GLU A 42 18.32 -21.58 24.06
CA GLU A 42 19.39 -22.00 24.95
C GLU A 42 19.66 -20.94 26.01
N SER A 43 20.32 -21.30 27.11
CA SER A 43 20.80 -20.35 28.08
C SER A 43 22.19 -19.84 27.68
N LEU A 44 22.38 -18.54 27.67
CA LEU A 44 23.68 -17.89 27.48
C LEU A 44 24.48 -17.74 28.77
N THR A 45 23.85 -18.01 29.95
CA THR A 45 24.45 -17.83 31.27
C THR A 45 24.42 -19.10 32.11
N ASP A 46 24.32 -20.26 31.50
CA ASP A 46 24.24 -21.58 32.18
C ASP A 46 23.14 -21.64 33.26
N GLY A 47 21.99 -21.02 32.95
CA GLY A 47 20.83 -20.98 33.84
C GLY A 47 20.97 -20.00 35.02
N LYS A 48 22.02 -19.19 35.05
CA LYS A 48 22.23 -18.22 36.12
C LYS A 48 21.56 -16.89 35.80
N GLN A 49 20.91 -16.32 36.82
CA GLN A 49 20.41 -14.95 36.74
C GLN A 49 21.56 -13.97 36.54
N GLN A 50 21.48 -13.10 35.56
CA GLN A 50 22.48 -12.09 35.29
C GLN A 50 21.84 -10.79 34.79
N THR A 51 22.36 -9.65 35.28
CA THR A 51 21.95 -8.35 34.76
C THR A 51 22.54 -8.17 33.38
N VAL A 52 21.67 -7.98 32.36
CA VAL A 52 22.06 -7.74 30.98
C VAL A 52 21.73 -6.30 30.61
N GLU A 53 22.74 -5.58 30.14
CA GLU A 53 22.63 -4.17 29.77
C GLU A 53 22.24 -4.00 28.30
N SER A 54 22.63 -4.96 27.46
CA SER A 54 22.34 -4.90 26.04
C SER A 54 22.18 -6.30 25.45
N PHE A 55 21.26 -6.43 24.50
CA PHE A 55 20.99 -7.68 23.76
C PHE A 55 20.87 -7.38 22.26
N THR A 56 21.43 -8.26 21.44
CA THR A 56 21.31 -8.23 19.98
C THR A 56 21.35 -9.63 19.39
N VAL A 57 21.10 -9.73 18.10
CA VAL A 57 21.24 -10.96 17.31
C VAL A 57 22.02 -10.66 16.05
N ILE A 58 23.05 -11.43 15.78
CA ILE A 58 23.88 -11.33 14.56
C ILE A 58 23.64 -12.59 13.73
N GLY A 59 23.00 -12.43 12.58
CA GLY A 59 22.50 -13.58 11.84
C GLY A 59 21.52 -14.41 12.70
N SER A 60 21.91 -15.62 13.09
CA SER A 60 21.15 -16.47 14.01
C SER A 60 21.77 -16.58 15.41
N THR A 61 22.82 -15.82 15.71
CA THR A 61 23.58 -15.90 16.96
C THR A 61 23.13 -14.81 17.94
N PRO A 62 22.45 -15.18 19.05
CA PRO A 62 22.12 -14.25 20.12
C PRO A 62 23.37 -13.83 20.90
N VAL A 63 23.46 -12.55 21.24
CA VAL A 63 24.59 -11.94 21.95
C VAL A 63 24.07 -11.04 23.06
N ILE A 64 24.65 -11.16 24.26
CA ILE A 64 24.38 -10.29 25.41
C ILE A 64 25.64 -9.56 25.85
N ALA A 65 25.45 -8.39 26.42
CA ALA A 65 26.51 -7.66 27.13
C ALA A 65 26.12 -7.49 28.60
N THR A 66 27.10 -7.74 29.46
CA THR A 66 26.99 -7.61 30.92
C THR A 66 28.27 -7.01 31.46
N GLY A 67 28.20 -5.79 32.01
CA GLY A 67 29.38 -5.01 32.37
C GLY A 67 30.36 -4.83 31.21
N LYS A 68 31.52 -5.43 31.31
CA LYS A 68 32.57 -5.40 30.30
C LYS A 68 32.63 -6.66 29.42
N THR A 69 31.72 -7.59 29.63
CA THR A 69 31.78 -8.90 29.00
C THR A 69 30.69 -9.05 27.96
N VAL A 70 31.05 -9.54 26.80
CA VAL A 70 30.13 -9.96 25.74
C VAL A 70 30.07 -11.48 25.71
N ILE A 71 28.87 -12.04 25.78
CA ILE A 71 28.60 -13.48 25.86
C ILE A 71 27.73 -13.89 24.67
N PHE A 72 28.10 -14.98 24.04
CA PHE A 72 27.39 -15.60 22.92
C PHE A 72 27.57 -17.12 22.98
N LYS A 73 26.83 -17.85 22.16
CA LYS A 73 26.98 -19.30 22.12
C LYS A 73 28.41 -19.72 21.80
N GLY A 74 29.02 -20.47 22.75
CA GLY A 74 30.39 -20.99 22.61
C GLY A 74 31.50 -19.98 22.82
N GLY A 75 31.20 -18.75 23.33
CA GLY A 75 32.23 -17.75 23.61
C GLY A 75 31.85 -16.69 24.64
N ARG A 76 32.91 -16.23 25.30
CA ARG A 76 32.86 -15.10 26.24
C ARG A 76 34.07 -14.23 25.98
N VAL A 77 33.88 -12.94 25.82
CA VAL A 77 34.96 -11.98 25.52
C VAL A 77 34.86 -10.81 26.49
N ASP A 78 35.92 -10.59 27.25
CA ASP A 78 36.05 -9.40 28.06
C ASP A 78 36.69 -8.27 27.26
N VAL A 79 36.07 -7.09 27.30
CA VAL A 79 36.53 -5.89 26.62
C VAL A 79 37.27 -5.01 27.61
N ASP A 80 38.52 -4.62 27.26
CA ASP A 80 39.31 -3.72 28.09
C ASP A 80 38.84 -2.27 27.97
N THR A 81 37.75 -1.97 28.68
CA THR A 81 37.09 -0.66 28.67
C THR A 81 36.53 -0.29 30.05
N THR A 82 36.05 0.93 30.19
CA THR A 82 35.32 1.40 31.36
C THR A 82 33.89 1.79 30.94
N GLY A 83 32.93 1.55 31.83
CA GLY A 83 31.52 1.77 31.60
C GLY A 83 30.83 0.56 30.94
N THR A 84 29.56 0.69 30.71
CA THR A 84 28.69 -0.35 30.14
C THR A 84 28.88 -0.48 28.62
N LEU A 85 28.65 -1.69 28.11
CA LEU A 85 28.71 -1.98 26.70
C LEU A 85 27.31 -1.91 26.07
N THR A 86 27.18 -1.13 25.01
CA THR A 86 25.97 -1.07 24.18
C THR A 86 26.24 -1.83 22.89
N LEU A 87 25.56 -2.97 22.72
CA LEU A 87 25.65 -3.79 21.50
C LEU A 87 24.95 -3.10 20.34
N GLN A 88 25.46 -3.32 19.15
CA GLN A 88 24.85 -2.84 17.91
C GLN A 88 23.41 -3.33 17.76
N GLU A 89 22.63 -2.65 16.94
CA GLU A 89 21.37 -3.18 16.45
C GLU A 89 21.60 -4.41 15.55
N PRO A 90 20.64 -5.33 15.44
CA PRO A 90 20.75 -6.40 14.46
C PRO A 90 21.06 -5.85 13.07
N PRO A 91 21.94 -6.50 12.30
CA PRO A 91 22.24 -6.08 10.94
C PRO A 91 20.99 -6.02 10.07
N THR A 92 20.92 -5.04 9.19
CA THR A 92 19.83 -4.90 8.20
C THR A 92 20.08 -5.72 6.94
N ASP A 93 21.27 -6.34 6.83
CA ASP A 93 21.67 -7.22 5.73
C ASP A 93 22.42 -8.45 6.25
N ASP A 94 22.54 -9.49 5.44
CA ASP A 94 23.20 -10.76 5.80
C ASP A 94 24.75 -10.71 5.65
N ILE A 95 25.34 -9.54 5.37
CA ILE A 95 26.77 -9.42 5.10
C ILE A 95 27.58 -9.58 6.39
N GLN A 96 27.06 -9.11 7.52
CA GLN A 96 27.69 -9.25 8.82
C GLN A 96 27.08 -10.42 9.62
N SER A 97 27.71 -11.55 9.64
CA SER A 97 27.18 -12.78 10.29
C SER A 97 28.08 -13.39 11.36
N ASP A 98 29.35 -12.99 11.47
CA ASP A 98 30.39 -13.68 12.26
C ASP A 98 31.11 -12.79 13.28
N TRP A 99 30.68 -11.54 13.46
CA TRP A 99 31.21 -10.62 14.45
C TRP A 99 30.17 -9.61 14.94
N VAL A 100 30.38 -9.06 16.11
CA VAL A 100 29.49 -8.06 16.73
C VAL A 100 30.28 -6.84 17.15
N ALA A 101 29.67 -5.67 17.09
CA ALA A 101 30.22 -4.45 17.63
C ALA A 101 29.55 -4.07 18.97
N ALA A 102 30.36 -3.59 19.90
CA ALA A 102 29.92 -3.09 21.19
C ALA A 102 30.55 -1.73 21.49
N ALA A 103 29.73 -0.69 21.62
CA ALA A 103 30.20 0.63 21.98
C ALA A 103 30.26 0.80 23.49
N SER A 104 31.29 1.49 23.96
CA SER A 104 31.45 1.97 25.34
C SER A 104 31.70 3.47 25.34
N PRO A 105 31.66 4.17 26.48
CA PRO A 105 32.02 5.58 26.54
C PRO A 105 33.43 5.89 26.01
N ARG A 106 34.35 4.91 25.96
CA ARG A 106 35.74 5.08 25.52
C ARG A 106 36.03 4.63 24.12
N GLY A 107 35.11 4.00 23.41
CA GLY A 107 35.38 3.53 22.05
C GLY A 107 34.49 2.35 21.63
N LEU A 108 34.88 1.74 20.52
CA LEU A 108 34.18 0.64 19.87
C LEU A 108 34.97 -0.65 19.95
N ALA A 109 34.38 -1.72 20.46
CA ALA A 109 34.92 -3.07 20.43
C ALA A 109 34.34 -3.84 19.24
N LEU A 110 35.17 -4.46 18.43
CA LEU A 110 34.79 -5.37 17.34
C LEU A 110 35.16 -6.79 17.80
N ILE A 111 34.18 -7.66 17.91
CA ILE A 111 34.30 -8.96 18.57
C ILE A 111 33.90 -10.08 17.62
N PRO A 112 34.85 -10.91 17.15
CA PRO A 112 34.52 -12.11 16.38
C PRO A 112 33.69 -13.10 17.22
N LEU A 113 32.61 -13.64 16.65
CA LEU A 113 31.72 -14.59 17.31
C LEU A 113 32.26 -16.03 17.23
N LYS A 114 33.45 -16.25 17.74
CA LYS A 114 34.13 -17.54 17.81
C LYS A 114 34.79 -17.78 19.15
N SER A 115 34.98 -19.04 19.52
CA SER A 115 35.64 -19.42 20.76
C SER A 115 37.05 -18.81 20.85
N ASN A 116 37.44 -18.37 22.06
CA ASN A 116 38.73 -17.74 22.35
C ASN A 116 39.04 -16.48 21.51
N ALA A 117 38.03 -15.80 21.01
CA ALA A 117 38.23 -14.54 20.30
C ALA A 117 38.75 -13.44 21.26
N LYS A 118 39.51 -12.52 20.69
CA LYS A 118 39.89 -11.26 21.35
C LYS A 118 39.15 -10.10 20.68
N ALA A 119 38.71 -9.14 21.49
CA ALA A 119 38.14 -7.92 20.98
C ALA A 119 39.25 -7.03 20.34
N ASN A 120 38.97 -6.48 19.18
CA ASN A 120 39.72 -5.36 18.63
C ASN A 120 39.07 -4.07 19.13
N PHE A 121 39.74 -3.33 20.02
CA PHE A 121 39.19 -2.14 20.64
C PHE A 121 39.77 -0.87 20.01
N ILE A 122 38.91 -0.02 19.47
CA ILE A 122 39.22 1.24 18.84
C ILE A 122 38.83 2.38 19.81
N ALA A 123 39.83 3.00 20.45
CA ALA A 123 39.59 4.07 21.40
C ALA A 123 39.17 5.37 20.71
N ASN A 124 38.15 6.07 21.26
CA ASN A 124 37.67 7.36 20.76
C ASN A 124 38.33 8.58 21.48
N GLY A 125 39.20 8.32 22.43
CA GLY A 125 39.88 9.37 23.22
C GLY A 125 39.02 10.14 24.22
N GLY A 126 37.73 9.79 24.35
CA GLY A 126 36.75 10.46 25.20
C GLY A 126 36.12 9.57 26.26
N LYS A 127 35.03 10.06 26.84
CA LYS A 127 34.21 9.35 27.84
C LYS A 127 32.68 9.61 27.65
N ALA A 128 32.27 10.03 26.48
CA ALA A 128 30.90 10.37 26.22
C ALA A 128 30.05 9.11 25.95
N ASN A 129 28.76 9.18 26.26
CA ASN A 129 27.83 8.09 25.95
C ASN A 129 27.74 7.84 24.43
N PRO A 130 27.80 6.57 24.02
CA PRO A 130 27.63 6.22 22.61
C PRO A 130 26.16 6.23 22.20
N ALA A 131 25.92 6.62 20.94
CA ALA A 131 24.73 6.16 20.23
C ALA A 131 24.79 4.64 20.07
N ARG A 132 23.66 3.96 20.05
CA ARG A 132 23.62 2.53 19.76
C ARG A 132 24.17 2.29 18.35
N PRO A 133 25.20 1.46 18.18
CA PRO A 133 25.78 1.22 16.85
C PRO A 133 24.78 0.53 15.92
N VAL A 134 24.89 0.81 14.64
CA VAL A 134 24.12 0.14 13.57
C VAL A 134 25.06 -0.44 12.52
N SER A 135 24.57 -1.42 11.75
CA SER A 135 25.34 -1.94 10.63
C SER A 135 24.58 -1.87 9.32
N SER A 136 25.29 -1.61 8.25
CA SER A 136 24.80 -1.62 6.87
C SER A 136 25.96 -1.92 5.92
N LYS A 137 25.71 -2.69 4.87
CA LYS A 137 26.70 -3.07 3.84
C LYS A 137 27.98 -3.67 4.43
N GLY A 138 27.83 -4.47 5.50
CA GLY A 138 28.95 -5.11 6.19
C GLY A 138 29.81 -4.19 7.06
N CYS A 139 29.48 -2.90 7.19
CA CYS A 139 30.18 -1.96 8.05
C CYS A 139 29.33 -1.57 9.25
N VAL A 140 29.96 -1.36 10.41
CA VAL A 140 29.32 -0.84 11.62
C VAL A 140 29.65 0.64 11.78
N TYR A 141 28.66 1.39 12.22
CA TYR A 141 28.71 2.83 12.47
C TYR A 141 28.45 3.09 13.94
N SER A 142 29.30 3.88 14.58
CA SER A 142 29.16 4.26 16.00
C SER A 142 29.54 5.73 16.21
N ALA A 143 28.80 6.43 17.07
CA ALA A 143 29.01 7.85 17.33
C ALA A 143 28.90 8.18 18.83
N TRP A 144 29.54 9.27 19.26
CA TRP A 144 29.58 9.73 20.66
C TRP A 144 29.31 11.23 20.76
N SER A 145 28.62 11.66 21.79
CA SER A 145 28.31 13.06 22.07
C SER A 145 29.51 13.80 22.65
N GLN A 146 30.55 13.98 21.83
CA GLN A 146 31.80 14.70 22.14
C GLN A 146 32.29 15.50 20.94
N LYS A 147 33.14 16.52 21.18
CA LYS A 147 33.57 17.46 20.14
C LYS A 147 34.50 16.88 19.07
N ALA A 148 35.32 15.92 19.42
CA ALA A 148 36.33 15.36 18.49
C ALA A 148 36.38 13.84 18.62
N SER A 149 36.85 13.16 17.57
CA SER A 149 36.96 11.70 17.53
C SER A 149 35.65 11.01 17.92
N ASN A 150 34.55 11.58 17.44
CA ASN A 150 33.19 11.26 17.86
C ASN A 150 32.46 10.27 16.94
N TYR A 151 33.18 9.67 15.98
CA TYR A 151 32.61 8.75 15.01
C TYR A 151 33.63 7.69 14.61
N ILE A 152 33.18 6.43 14.54
CA ILE A 152 33.95 5.29 14.03
C ILE A 152 33.10 4.52 13.05
N ARG A 153 33.67 4.23 11.87
CA ARG A 153 33.15 3.27 10.89
C ARG A 153 34.14 2.12 10.76
N ALA A 154 33.68 0.89 10.92
CA ALA A 154 34.52 -0.30 10.82
C ALA A 154 33.80 -1.38 9.99
N CYS A 155 34.51 -1.97 9.01
CA CYS A 155 33.94 -2.96 8.09
C CYS A 155 34.52 -4.37 8.29
N SER A 156 35.47 -4.53 9.22
CA SER A 156 36.05 -5.83 9.57
C SER A 156 36.49 -5.84 11.03
N PRO A 157 36.31 -6.93 11.77
CA PRO A 157 36.75 -7.04 13.14
C PRO A 157 38.29 -7.14 13.28
N THR A 158 38.97 -7.44 12.20
CA THR A 158 40.45 -7.58 12.18
C THR A 158 41.17 -6.34 11.64
N ASP A 159 40.45 -5.34 11.20
CA ASP A 159 41.05 -4.11 10.69
C ASP A 159 41.56 -3.22 11.82
N THR A 160 42.89 -3.15 11.97
CA THR A 160 43.56 -2.32 12.95
C THR A 160 43.91 -0.92 12.43
N SER A 161 43.61 -0.63 11.18
CA SER A 161 43.87 0.67 10.55
C SER A 161 42.77 1.71 10.82
N VAL A 162 41.62 1.26 11.32
CA VAL A 162 40.48 2.11 11.61
C VAL A 162 40.81 3.14 12.69
N LYS A 163 40.55 4.40 12.38
CA LYS A 163 40.75 5.53 13.29
C LYS A 163 39.46 6.30 13.49
N PRO A 164 39.26 6.84 14.71
CA PRO A 164 38.13 7.73 14.95
C PRO A 164 38.18 8.96 14.03
N GLN A 165 37.03 9.35 13.54
CA GLN A 165 36.80 10.56 12.75
C GLN A 165 36.02 11.59 13.57
N THR A 166 35.93 12.81 13.08
CA THR A 166 35.16 13.87 13.72
C THR A 166 34.01 14.29 12.82
N LEU A 167 32.77 14.03 13.28
CA LEU A 167 31.57 14.62 12.69
C LEU A 167 31.48 16.09 13.09
N GLU A 168 31.24 16.96 12.14
CA GLU A 168 31.09 18.40 12.34
C GLU A 168 29.87 18.70 13.23
N SER A 169 29.97 19.72 14.07
CA SER A 169 28.88 20.22 14.92
C SER A 169 28.36 19.29 16.03
N VAL A 170 28.92 18.12 16.24
CA VAL A 170 28.61 17.28 17.41
C VAL A 170 29.28 17.87 18.65
N ASN A 171 28.55 17.91 19.76
CA ASN A 171 29.04 18.42 21.05
C ASN A 171 28.56 17.56 22.23
N THR A 172 28.83 17.97 23.46
CA THR A 172 28.50 17.21 24.67
C THR A 172 27.02 17.26 25.03
N THR A 173 26.24 18.13 24.42
CA THR A 173 24.77 18.23 24.60
C THR A 173 24.01 17.50 23.49
N SER A 174 24.72 17.00 22.46
CA SER A 174 24.10 16.24 21.38
C SER A 174 23.50 14.94 21.89
N GLU A 175 22.32 14.61 21.41
CA GLU A 175 21.68 13.30 21.61
C GLU A 175 21.64 12.58 20.27
N LEU A 176 22.60 11.68 20.08
CA LEU A 176 22.85 11.04 18.79
C LEU A 176 22.06 9.74 18.66
N VAL A 177 21.31 9.61 17.58
CA VAL A 177 20.52 8.41 17.26
C VAL A 177 20.71 8.03 15.80
N PHE A 178 21.17 6.81 15.57
CA PHE A 178 21.18 6.25 14.22
C PHE A 178 19.77 5.83 13.78
N ARG A 179 19.52 5.99 12.49
CA ARG A 179 18.35 5.44 11.80
C ARG A 179 18.83 4.72 10.56
N THR A 180 18.26 3.57 10.29
CA THR A 180 18.53 2.78 9.09
C THR A 180 17.24 2.63 8.31
N ASN A 181 17.32 2.85 6.99
CA ASN A 181 16.23 2.54 6.07
C ASN A 181 16.86 1.76 4.90
N HIS A 182 16.52 0.47 4.80
CA HIS A 182 17.20 -0.45 3.89
C HIS A 182 18.73 -0.38 4.02
N ARG A 183 19.42 0.16 3.01
CA ARG A 183 20.88 0.29 2.96
C ARG A 183 21.39 1.68 3.29
N LEU A 184 20.52 2.60 3.66
CA LEU A 184 20.89 3.97 4.05
C LEU A 184 21.03 4.05 5.57
N VAL A 185 22.13 4.66 6.02
CA VAL A 185 22.38 4.99 7.43
C VAL A 185 22.33 6.50 7.59
N VAL A 186 21.54 6.98 8.52
CA VAL A 186 21.45 8.40 8.89
C VAL A 186 21.71 8.54 10.38
N LEU A 187 22.52 9.51 10.77
CA LEU A 187 22.71 9.90 12.17
C LEU A 187 22.00 11.22 12.43
N ASN A 188 21.15 11.25 13.44
CA ASN A 188 20.42 12.43 13.88
C ASN A 188 20.90 12.89 15.25
N ASP A 189 21.03 14.18 15.45
CA ASP A 189 21.10 14.84 16.75
C ASP A 189 19.68 15.32 17.10
N THR A 190 19.00 14.62 18.00
CA THR A 190 17.60 14.89 18.35
C THR A 190 17.43 16.18 19.18
N VAL A 191 18.50 16.72 19.72
CA VAL A 191 18.50 17.98 20.50
C VAL A 191 18.80 19.19 19.60
N ASN A 192 19.81 19.07 18.74
CA ASN A 192 20.29 20.22 17.94
C ASN A 192 19.75 20.19 16.50
N GLY A 193 19.03 19.14 16.09
CA GLY A 193 18.44 19.01 14.75
C GLY A 193 19.44 18.78 13.62
N ASN A 194 20.69 18.46 13.94
CA ASN A 194 21.71 18.16 12.94
C ASN A 194 21.55 16.73 12.41
N VAL A 195 21.80 16.57 11.12
CA VAL A 195 21.71 15.27 10.43
C VAL A 195 22.98 15.03 9.63
N TRP A 196 23.46 13.78 9.63
CA TRP A 196 24.60 13.35 8.83
C TRP A 196 24.23 12.10 8.03
N ASN A 197 24.79 11.99 6.82
CA ASN A 197 24.96 10.72 6.14
C ASN A 197 26.38 10.23 6.36
N PRO A 198 26.63 9.39 7.38
CA PRO A 198 27.97 9.04 7.80
C PRO A 198 28.67 8.07 6.84
N GLU A 199 27.99 7.56 5.82
CA GLU A 199 28.62 6.79 4.74
C GLU A 199 29.42 7.68 3.80
N ASP A 200 28.89 8.87 3.49
CA ASP A 200 29.44 9.74 2.45
C ASP A 200 30.25 10.91 3.00
N SER A 201 29.86 11.44 4.16
CA SER A 201 30.48 12.66 4.68
C SER A 201 30.42 12.78 6.19
N THR A 202 31.45 13.35 6.78
CA THR A 202 31.49 13.77 8.20
C THR A 202 30.87 15.16 8.42
N LYS A 203 30.39 15.82 7.36
CA LYS A 203 29.78 17.14 7.43
C LYS A 203 28.28 17.03 7.71
N VAL A 204 27.77 18.05 8.41
CA VAL A 204 26.33 18.18 8.64
C VAL A 204 25.61 18.35 7.30
N ILE A 205 24.57 17.57 7.08
CA ILE A 205 23.61 17.84 6.03
C ILE A 205 22.83 19.08 6.48
N LYS A 206 23.05 20.20 5.81
CA LYS A 206 22.28 21.41 6.08
C LYS A 206 20.87 21.23 5.51
N ILE A 207 20.02 20.59 6.29
CA ILE A 207 18.59 20.60 6.00
C ILE A 207 18.15 22.05 6.22
N GLN A 208 17.76 22.71 5.14
CA GLN A 208 17.25 24.07 5.23
C GLN A 208 15.81 24.02 5.75
N TRP A 209 15.65 23.76 7.06
CA TRP A 209 14.36 23.72 7.73
C TRP A 209 13.54 24.99 7.45
N ASN A 210 14.20 26.13 7.32
CA ASN A 210 13.55 27.39 6.94
C ASN A 210 12.96 27.35 5.52
N LYS A 211 13.58 26.59 4.60
CA LYS A 211 12.97 26.38 3.28
C LYS A 211 11.79 25.41 3.33
N ILE A 212 11.86 24.37 4.17
CA ILE A 212 10.74 23.46 4.39
C ILE A 212 9.59 24.21 5.10
N GLN A 213 9.90 25.03 6.11
CA GLN A 213 8.91 25.91 6.76
C GLN A 213 8.46 27.03 5.83
N THR A 214 9.37 27.59 5.01
CA THR A 214 9.03 28.64 4.03
C THR A 214 8.18 28.05 2.91
N GLU A 215 8.41 26.82 2.48
CA GLU A 215 7.52 26.14 1.53
C GLU A 215 6.13 25.86 2.13
N GLN A 216 6.03 25.51 3.43
CA GLN A 216 4.74 25.44 4.13
C GLN A 216 4.13 26.82 4.36
N THR A 217 4.94 27.82 4.74
CA THR A 217 4.49 29.20 4.96
C THR A 217 4.20 29.90 3.62
N GLU A 218 4.97 29.61 2.57
CA GLU A 218 4.65 30.08 1.22
C GLU A 218 3.39 29.41 0.67
N LYS A 219 3.13 28.14 0.98
CA LYS A 219 1.85 27.49 0.66
C LYS A 219 0.69 28.10 1.47
N GLU A 220 0.91 28.45 2.73
CA GLU A 220 -0.10 29.12 3.55
C GLU A 220 -0.28 30.60 3.17
N GLN A 221 0.78 31.32 2.79
CA GLN A 221 0.69 32.71 2.28
C GLN A 221 0.17 32.75 0.83
N GLN A 222 0.49 31.74 0.00
CA GLN A 222 -0.06 31.62 -1.35
C GLN A 222 -1.57 31.34 -1.34
N ASN A 223 -2.09 30.70 -0.28
CA ASN A 223 -3.55 30.57 -0.10
C ASN A 223 -4.26 31.87 0.27
N ASN A 224 -3.52 32.89 0.73
CA ASN A 224 -4.07 34.23 1.02
C ASN A 224 -3.91 35.24 -0.12
N ASP A 225 -3.02 34.97 -1.09
CA ASP A 225 -2.87 35.75 -2.32
C ASP A 225 -3.61 35.04 -3.46
N SER A 226 -4.93 35.08 -3.40
CA SER A 226 -5.81 34.66 -4.48
C SER A 226 -5.44 35.40 -5.76
N ALA A 227 -4.90 34.71 -6.72
CA ALA A 227 -5.16 34.86 -8.14
C ALA A 227 -4.04 34.47 -9.10
N ASN A 228 -2.76 34.29 -8.74
CA ASN A 228 -1.72 34.12 -9.78
C ASN A 228 -0.54 33.17 -9.45
N ASN A 229 -0.71 32.17 -8.61
CA ASN A 229 0.34 31.16 -8.45
C ASN A 229 -0.04 29.86 -9.15
N HIS A 230 0.24 29.81 -10.46
CA HIS A 230 0.33 28.55 -11.19
C HIS A 230 1.42 27.70 -10.55
N HIS A 231 1.04 26.58 -9.96
CA HIS A 231 1.97 25.51 -9.65
C HIS A 231 2.47 24.99 -11.01
N ASP A 232 3.64 25.47 -11.44
CA ASP A 232 4.18 25.09 -12.74
C ASP A 232 4.67 23.64 -12.66
N PHE A 233 3.75 22.71 -12.95
CA PHE A 233 4.03 21.27 -13.02
C PHE A 233 5.28 20.99 -13.86
N SER A 234 5.53 21.76 -14.92
CA SER A 234 6.69 21.59 -15.79
C SER A 234 8.02 21.88 -15.08
N LYS A 235 8.00 22.71 -14.04
CA LYS A 235 9.18 22.99 -13.19
C LYS A 235 9.37 21.98 -12.05
N THR A 236 8.26 21.45 -11.52
CA THR A 236 8.28 20.50 -10.41
C THR A 236 8.53 19.07 -10.89
N CYS A 237 7.94 18.70 -12.02
CA CYS A 237 8.01 17.38 -12.62
C CYS A 237 8.80 17.41 -13.93
N SER A 238 10.12 17.37 -13.84
CA SER A 238 11.00 17.18 -15.00
C SER A 238 11.02 15.72 -15.45
N ALA A 239 11.50 15.46 -16.68
CA ALA A 239 11.70 14.10 -17.20
C ALA A 239 12.71 13.26 -16.37
N GLN A 240 13.38 13.87 -15.39
CA GLN A 240 14.34 13.24 -14.48
C GLN A 240 13.78 13.05 -13.06
N SER A 241 12.49 13.31 -12.82
CA SER A 241 11.86 13.21 -11.52
C SER A 241 11.54 11.76 -11.14
N GLY A 242 12.55 10.99 -10.78
CA GLY A 242 12.47 9.58 -10.41
C GLY A 242 12.47 8.64 -11.62
N GLN A 243 12.52 7.34 -11.37
CA GLN A 243 12.45 6.29 -12.37
C GLN A 243 11.21 5.45 -12.13
N ILE A 244 10.55 5.07 -13.22
CA ILE A 244 9.49 4.07 -13.18
C ILE A 244 10.11 2.68 -13.31
N LYS A 245 9.51 1.67 -12.68
CA LYS A 245 9.97 0.29 -12.74
C LYS A 245 8.79 -0.66 -12.85
N ALA A 246 8.81 -1.53 -13.83
CA ALA A 246 7.91 -2.67 -13.92
C ALA A 246 8.49 -3.85 -13.15
N GLU A 247 7.64 -4.54 -12.39
CA GLU A 247 7.98 -5.74 -11.62
C GLU A 247 7.25 -6.95 -12.19
N ASP A 248 7.87 -8.13 -12.08
CA ASP A 248 7.25 -9.37 -12.55
C ASP A 248 6.00 -9.74 -11.73
N ASP A 249 5.00 -10.30 -12.40
CA ASP A 249 3.73 -10.72 -11.81
C ASP A 249 3.51 -12.23 -11.85
N GLU A 250 2.91 -12.75 -10.77
CA GLU A 250 2.35 -14.09 -10.72
C GLU A 250 0.86 -14.02 -10.43
N ILE A 251 0.02 -14.54 -11.32
CA ILE A 251 -1.44 -14.42 -11.27
C ILE A 251 -2.07 -15.78 -11.57
N GLY A 252 -3.12 -16.14 -10.81
CA GLY A 252 -3.98 -17.29 -11.10
C GLY A 252 -5.14 -16.91 -12.02
N ALA A 253 -5.56 -17.84 -12.87
CA ALA A 253 -6.75 -17.69 -13.70
C ALA A 253 -7.42 -19.04 -14.00
N ARG A 254 -8.71 -19.02 -14.31
CA ARG A 254 -9.43 -20.23 -14.74
C ARG A 254 -9.24 -20.47 -16.24
N ALA A 255 -8.87 -21.68 -16.62
CA ALA A 255 -8.91 -22.12 -18.01
C ALA A 255 -10.35 -22.07 -18.54
N GLY A 256 -10.51 -21.68 -19.80
CA GLY A 256 -11.83 -21.52 -20.41
C GLY A 256 -12.56 -20.21 -20.03
N SER A 257 -11.88 -19.24 -19.40
CA SER A 257 -12.49 -17.99 -18.95
C SER A 257 -11.81 -16.73 -19.51
N GLU A 258 -12.47 -15.59 -19.29
CA GLU A 258 -11.90 -14.25 -19.49
C GLU A 258 -11.68 -13.62 -18.10
N GLN A 259 -10.55 -12.91 -17.90
CA GLN A 259 -10.20 -12.29 -16.61
C GLN A 259 -9.48 -10.96 -16.80
N ILE A 260 -9.72 -10.02 -15.89
CA ILE A 260 -8.98 -8.75 -15.80
C ILE A 260 -7.77 -8.95 -14.88
N LEU A 261 -6.58 -8.59 -15.39
CA LEU A 261 -5.32 -8.68 -14.66
C LEU A 261 -4.82 -7.28 -14.32
N ASP A 262 -4.48 -7.07 -13.05
CA ASP A 262 -3.86 -5.84 -12.57
C ASP A 262 -2.34 -6.00 -12.50
N ALA A 263 -1.67 -5.83 -13.63
CA ALA A 263 -0.22 -5.93 -13.73
C ALA A 263 0.52 -4.67 -13.26
N LEU A 264 -0.18 -3.55 -13.05
CA LEU A 264 0.45 -2.30 -12.54
C LEU A 264 0.47 -2.22 -11.01
N ARG A 265 -0.09 -3.17 -10.30
CA ARG A 265 -0.30 -3.14 -8.84
C ARG A 265 1.00 -3.11 -8.02
N ASN A 266 2.08 -3.71 -8.52
CA ASN A 266 3.39 -3.81 -7.90
C ASN A 266 4.44 -2.93 -8.59
N ASP A 267 4.06 -2.22 -9.66
CA ASP A 267 4.94 -1.35 -10.43
C ASP A 267 5.23 -0.04 -9.68
N GLU A 268 6.49 0.39 -9.73
CA GLU A 268 6.90 1.65 -9.11
C GLU A 268 6.61 2.84 -10.03
N GLN A 269 5.82 3.79 -9.54
CA GLN A 269 5.59 5.08 -10.19
C GLN A 269 6.06 6.24 -9.32
N THR A 270 6.26 7.40 -9.93
CA THR A 270 6.61 8.63 -9.23
C THR A 270 5.39 9.54 -9.10
N ASP A 271 5.41 10.50 -8.16
CA ASP A 271 4.35 11.51 -8.02
C ASP A 271 4.14 12.35 -9.29
N CYS A 272 5.11 12.33 -10.21
CA CYS A 272 5.08 13.04 -11.47
C CYS A 272 4.71 12.17 -12.66
N SER A 273 4.30 10.93 -12.46
CA SER A 273 3.97 9.99 -13.53
C SER A 273 2.59 9.35 -13.33
N VAL A 274 1.96 9.01 -14.43
CA VAL A 274 0.80 8.12 -14.47
C VAL A 274 1.14 6.99 -15.42
N LEU A 275 1.29 5.80 -14.88
CA LEU A 275 1.69 4.62 -15.64
C LEU A 275 0.56 4.13 -16.53
N LYS A 276 0.93 3.68 -17.73
CA LYS A 276 0.06 2.93 -18.65
C LYS A 276 0.84 1.79 -19.25
N ILE A 277 0.17 0.68 -19.46
CA ILE A 277 0.66 -0.41 -20.30
C ILE A 277 0.51 0.05 -21.76
N THR A 278 1.62 0.10 -22.47
CA THR A 278 1.69 0.61 -23.85
C THR A 278 1.89 -0.48 -24.89
N LYS A 279 2.40 -1.63 -24.44
CA LYS A 279 2.64 -2.79 -25.29
C LYS A 279 2.53 -4.08 -24.50
N VAL A 280 2.05 -5.12 -25.16
CA VAL A 280 2.00 -6.49 -24.64
C VAL A 280 2.69 -7.40 -25.64
N GLY A 281 3.61 -8.23 -25.15
CA GLY A 281 4.27 -9.27 -25.92
C GLY A 281 3.31 -10.43 -26.24
N ALA A 282 3.59 -11.18 -27.30
CA ALA A 282 2.80 -12.35 -27.63
C ALA A 282 2.91 -13.40 -26.49
N PRO A 283 1.79 -13.97 -26.00
CA PRO A 283 1.83 -15.04 -25.04
C PRO A 283 2.44 -16.32 -25.64
N ASN A 284 3.08 -17.14 -24.79
CA ASN A 284 3.65 -18.42 -25.21
C ASN A 284 2.57 -19.49 -25.56
N ASN A 285 1.30 -19.19 -25.32
CA ASN A 285 0.15 -20.02 -25.68
C ASN A 285 -0.72 -19.32 -26.74
N LYS A 286 -0.86 -19.93 -27.92
CA LYS A 286 -1.63 -19.39 -29.06
C LYS A 286 -3.15 -19.31 -28.84
N ASP A 287 -3.68 -20.08 -27.88
CA ASP A 287 -5.11 -20.14 -27.55
C ASP A 287 -5.48 -19.08 -26.47
N VAL A 288 -4.53 -18.21 -26.13
CA VAL A 288 -4.68 -17.09 -25.22
C VAL A 288 -4.44 -15.79 -25.95
N THR A 289 -5.27 -14.79 -25.68
CA THR A 289 -5.04 -13.42 -26.11
C THR A 289 -4.99 -12.46 -24.94
N ILE A 290 -4.10 -11.46 -25.01
CA ILE A 290 -3.94 -10.43 -23.99
C ILE A 290 -4.07 -9.06 -24.64
N SER A 291 -4.86 -8.18 -24.03
CA SER A 291 -5.05 -6.80 -24.54
C SER A 291 -5.11 -5.79 -23.39
N PRO A 292 -4.53 -4.58 -23.57
CA PRO A 292 -4.70 -3.50 -22.60
C PRO A 292 -6.15 -2.99 -22.61
N ILE A 293 -6.69 -2.76 -21.41
CA ILE A 293 -8.05 -2.25 -21.18
C ILE A 293 -8.02 -1.10 -20.16
N TYR A 294 -9.15 -0.41 -19.97
CA TYR A 294 -9.28 0.74 -19.07
C TYR A 294 -8.16 1.78 -19.27
N ASP A 295 -8.04 2.24 -20.52
CA ASP A 295 -7.01 3.23 -20.89
C ASP A 295 -5.55 2.74 -20.65
N GLY A 296 -5.33 1.43 -20.68
CA GLY A 296 -4.03 0.81 -20.43
C GLY A 296 -3.67 0.68 -18.93
N ARG A 297 -4.66 0.74 -18.05
CA ARG A 297 -4.44 0.52 -16.60
C ARG A 297 -4.49 -0.95 -16.21
N TYR A 298 -5.16 -1.78 -17.00
CA TYR A 298 -5.33 -3.22 -16.77
C TYR A 298 -5.10 -4.00 -18.06
N LEU A 299 -4.96 -5.32 -17.93
CA LEU A 299 -4.93 -6.26 -19.04
C LEU A 299 -6.16 -7.16 -19.00
N GLN A 300 -6.74 -7.44 -20.14
CA GLN A 300 -7.71 -8.51 -20.30
C GLN A 300 -7.02 -9.76 -20.81
N LEU A 301 -7.13 -10.82 -20.06
CA LEU A 301 -6.80 -12.18 -20.45
C LEU A 301 -8.06 -12.82 -21.05
N ASP A 302 -7.99 -13.28 -22.29
CA ASP A 302 -8.98 -14.19 -22.88
C ASP A 302 -8.33 -15.57 -23.04
N ALA A 303 -8.64 -16.47 -22.11
CA ALA A 303 -8.22 -17.87 -22.08
C ALA A 303 -9.38 -18.82 -22.37
N SER A 304 -10.47 -18.33 -23.00
CA SER A 304 -11.70 -19.08 -23.26
C SER A 304 -11.50 -20.33 -24.11
N ALA A 305 -10.45 -20.37 -24.93
CA ALA A 305 -10.06 -21.53 -25.74
C ALA A 305 -8.90 -22.35 -25.15
N ALA A 306 -8.30 -21.88 -24.03
CA ALA A 306 -7.10 -22.48 -23.46
C ALA A 306 -7.43 -23.57 -22.44
N SER A 307 -6.55 -24.57 -22.39
CA SER A 307 -6.52 -25.60 -21.33
C SER A 307 -5.60 -25.15 -20.18
N ALA A 308 -5.69 -25.86 -19.05
CA ALA A 308 -4.81 -25.65 -17.90
C ALA A 308 -3.32 -25.72 -18.28
N GLY A 309 -2.53 -24.88 -17.63
CA GLY A 309 -1.10 -24.75 -17.87
C GLY A 309 -0.57 -23.36 -17.53
N THR A 310 0.69 -23.10 -17.82
CA THR A 310 1.33 -21.81 -17.56
C THR A 310 1.42 -20.99 -18.84
N VAL A 311 0.96 -19.77 -18.76
CA VAL A 311 1.05 -18.75 -19.82
C VAL A 311 2.00 -17.65 -19.36
N THR A 312 2.96 -17.29 -20.19
CA THR A 312 3.89 -16.20 -19.94
C THR A 312 3.88 -15.21 -21.10
N PHE A 313 3.93 -13.93 -20.76
CA PHE A 313 4.06 -12.83 -21.72
C PHE A 313 4.75 -11.65 -21.04
N THR A 314 5.25 -10.71 -21.83
CA THR A 314 5.85 -9.48 -21.35
C THR A 314 4.91 -8.30 -21.52
N TYR A 315 5.06 -7.27 -20.70
CA TYR A 315 4.40 -5.99 -20.92
C TYR A 315 5.38 -4.83 -20.73
N ASP A 316 5.11 -3.74 -21.44
CA ASP A 316 5.88 -2.51 -21.36
C ASP A 316 5.02 -1.42 -20.75
N ILE A 317 5.52 -0.77 -19.71
CA ILE A 317 4.91 0.42 -19.13
C ILE A 317 5.61 1.69 -19.61
N SER A 318 4.88 2.79 -19.59
CA SER A 318 5.42 4.12 -19.91
C SER A 318 4.76 5.18 -19.05
N ASP A 319 5.55 6.20 -18.70
CA ASP A 319 5.05 7.45 -18.10
C ASP A 319 4.55 8.45 -19.18
N GLY A 320 4.68 8.15 -20.47
CA GLY A 320 4.31 9.07 -21.57
C GLY A 320 5.22 10.28 -21.71
N ARG A 321 6.37 10.31 -21.04
CA ARG A 321 7.34 11.42 -21.00
C ARG A 321 8.74 10.97 -21.39
N GLY A 322 8.86 9.73 -21.83
CA GLY A 322 10.11 9.14 -22.34
C GLY A 322 10.68 8.04 -21.48
N GLN A 323 10.14 7.77 -20.28
CA GLN A 323 10.53 6.63 -19.50
C GLN A 323 9.68 5.41 -19.86
N THR A 324 10.32 4.26 -19.91
CA THR A 324 9.69 2.95 -20.13
C THR A 324 10.37 1.91 -19.25
N SER A 325 9.62 0.91 -18.85
CA SER A 325 10.14 -0.29 -18.17
C SER A 325 9.34 -1.50 -18.65
N SER A 326 9.90 -2.70 -18.52
CA SER A 326 9.26 -3.93 -18.99
C SER A 326 9.37 -5.00 -17.91
N ALA A 327 8.34 -5.83 -17.80
CA ALA A 327 8.32 -6.98 -16.90
C ALA A 327 7.56 -8.16 -17.53
N THR A 328 7.54 -9.28 -16.83
CA THR A 328 6.92 -10.53 -17.26
C THR A 328 5.72 -10.85 -16.39
N VAL A 329 4.60 -11.21 -17.01
CA VAL A 329 3.45 -11.80 -16.32
C VAL A 329 3.47 -13.30 -16.52
N THR A 330 3.40 -14.05 -15.41
CA THR A 330 3.21 -15.50 -15.40
C THR A 330 1.79 -15.80 -14.91
N VAL A 331 0.95 -16.34 -15.78
CA VAL A 331 -0.41 -16.75 -15.46
C VAL A 331 -0.49 -18.26 -15.34
N THR A 332 -0.97 -18.75 -14.20
CA THR A 332 -1.30 -20.17 -14.00
C THR A 332 -2.78 -20.40 -14.31
N LEU A 333 -3.05 -21.09 -15.42
CA LEU A 333 -4.41 -21.49 -15.80
C LEU A 333 -4.79 -22.78 -15.11
N ASN A 334 -5.82 -22.74 -14.27
CA ASN A 334 -6.34 -23.89 -13.52
C ASN A 334 -7.67 -24.36 -14.09
N ASP A 335 -7.87 -25.70 -14.20
CA ASP A 335 -9.10 -26.32 -14.72
C ASP A 335 -9.94 -27.02 -13.64
N GLY A 336 -9.43 -27.08 -12.41
CA GLY A 336 -10.11 -27.70 -11.27
C GLY A 336 -9.37 -27.47 -9.97
N GLY A 337 -9.97 -27.91 -8.87
CA GLY A 337 -9.47 -27.62 -7.54
C GLY A 337 -9.90 -26.22 -7.06
N ASN A 338 -9.62 -25.93 -5.80
CA ASN A 338 -9.83 -24.62 -5.21
C ASN A 338 -8.80 -24.36 -4.11
N HIS A 339 -8.10 -23.25 -4.23
CA HIS A 339 -7.18 -22.74 -3.23
C HIS A 339 -7.79 -21.48 -2.59
N ALA A 340 -7.52 -21.30 -1.31
CA ALA A 340 -8.03 -20.13 -0.60
C ALA A 340 -7.37 -18.83 -1.10
N PRO A 341 -8.09 -17.70 -1.09
CA PRO A 341 -7.52 -16.38 -1.34
C PRO A 341 -6.32 -16.07 -0.45
N VAL A 342 -5.32 -15.40 -0.99
CA VAL A 342 -4.09 -15.05 -0.28
C VAL A 342 -3.85 -13.55 -0.38
N GLN A 343 -3.52 -12.91 0.74
CA GLN A 343 -2.98 -11.55 0.71
C GLN A 343 -1.54 -11.60 0.20
N PHE A 344 -1.29 -11.05 -0.98
CA PHE A 344 0.03 -11.07 -1.62
C PHE A 344 0.91 -9.90 -1.17
N ASP A 345 0.30 -8.79 -0.76
CA ASP A 345 0.99 -7.62 -0.23
C ASP A 345 0.21 -7.02 0.94
N THR A 346 0.94 -6.35 1.84
CA THR A 346 0.31 -5.55 2.88
C THR A 346 0.14 -4.13 2.33
N PRO A 347 -1.10 -3.66 2.17
CA PRO A 347 -1.33 -2.32 1.64
C PRO A 347 -0.66 -1.25 2.51
N PRO A 348 -0.27 -0.12 1.93
CA PRO A 348 0.28 0.99 2.68
C PRO A 348 -0.70 1.44 3.78
N GLU A 349 -0.16 1.98 4.86
CA GLU A 349 -0.96 2.51 5.97
C GLU A 349 -1.78 3.72 5.49
N ILE A 350 -3.07 3.70 5.75
CA ILE A 350 -4.02 4.73 5.32
C ILE A 350 -4.20 5.74 6.45
N ASP A 351 -3.85 6.99 6.22
CA ASP A 351 -4.05 8.07 7.17
C ASP A 351 -5.49 8.60 7.09
N VAL A 352 -6.15 8.74 8.25
CA VAL A 352 -7.54 9.24 8.38
C VAL A 352 -7.61 10.23 9.54
N GLU A 353 -8.25 11.37 9.37
CA GLU A 353 -8.40 12.34 10.45
C GLU A 353 -9.39 11.88 11.53
N GLN A 354 -9.13 12.33 12.75
CA GLN A 354 -10.05 12.12 13.88
C GLN A 354 -11.47 12.57 13.54
N GLY A 355 -12.45 11.71 13.81
CA GLY A 355 -13.86 11.94 13.54
C GLY A 355 -14.28 11.61 12.10
N ALA A 356 -13.35 11.36 11.19
CA ALA A 356 -13.62 11.07 9.79
C ALA A 356 -13.79 9.57 9.50
N SER A 357 -14.19 9.28 8.26
CA SER A 357 -14.27 7.93 7.71
C SER A 357 -13.47 7.85 6.42
N TYR A 358 -12.91 6.69 6.14
CA TYR A 358 -12.24 6.39 4.88
C TYR A 358 -12.77 5.06 4.32
N THR A 359 -12.99 4.99 3.02
CA THR A 359 -13.38 3.76 2.34
C THR A 359 -12.24 3.30 1.44
N ALA A 360 -11.69 2.12 1.75
CA ALA A 360 -10.64 1.46 0.98
C ALA A 360 -11.22 0.25 0.23
N ASN A 361 -10.57 -0.15 -0.87
CA ASN A 361 -10.82 -1.44 -1.49
C ASN A 361 -9.90 -2.48 -0.85
N ALA A 362 -10.44 -3.33 0.01
CA ALA A 362 -9.66 -4.35 0.71
C ALA A 362 -9.23 -5.51 -0.21
N LEU A 363 -9.94 -5.74 -1.33
CA LEU A 363 -9.63 -6.84 -2.26
C LEU A 363 -8.38 -6.54 -3.11
N SER A 364 -7.97 -5.29 -3.24
CA SER A 364 -6.81 -4.89 -4.07
C SER A 364 -5.48 -5.51 -3.62
N SER A 365 -5.38 -5.97 -2.38
CA SER A 365 -4.20 -6.64 -1.83
C SER A 365 -4.32 -8.18 -1.81
N PHE A 366 -5.38 -8.74 -2.37
CA PHE A 366 -5.59 -10.18 -2.41
C PHE A 366 -5.53 -10.74 -3.81
N ASN A 367 -5.05 -11.96 -3.91
CA ASN A 367 -5.12 -12.80 -5.10
C ASN A 367 -5.82 -14.10 -4.78
N ASP A 368 -6.56 -14.60 -5.76
CA ASP A 368 -6.97 -15.98 -5.79
C ASP A 368 -6.00 -16.80 -6.66
N PRO A 369 -5.39 -17.89 -6.14
CA PRO A 369 -4.45 -18.71 -6.92
C PRO A 369 -5.10 -19.41 -8.12
N ASP A 370 -6.42 -19.52 -8.14
CA ASP A 370 -7.19 -20.14 -9.23
C ASP A 370 -7.86 -19.08 -10.12
N GLY A 371 -7.83 -17.81 -9.73
CA GLY A 371 -8.46 -16.70 -10.43
C GLY A 371 -9.95 -16.58 -10.21
N ASP A 372 -10.46 -17.16 -9.11
CA ASP A 372 -11.89 -17.05 -8.78
C ASP A 372 -12.23 -15.62 -8.29
N PRO A 373 -13.45 -15.14 -8.56
CA PRO A 373 -13.89 -13.82 -8.11
C PRO A 373 -13.90 -13.71 -6.58
N LEU A 374 -13.28 -12.67 -6.05
CA LEU A 374 -13.17 -12.44 -4.63
C LEU A 374 -14.30 -11.56 -4.09
N THR A 375 -14.70 -11.84 -2.85
CA THR A 375 -15.65 -11.03 -2.10
C THR A 375 -15.16 -10.77 -0.67
N LEU A 376 -15.41 -9.56 -0.16
CA LEU A 376 -15.10 -9.20 1.22
C LEU A 376 -16.22 -9.66 2.15
N VAL A 377 -15.89 -10.58 3.06
CA VAL A 377 -16.86 -11.22 3.95
C VAL A 377 -17.03 -10.44 5.26
N SER A 378 -15.92 -10.08 5.88
CA SER A 378 -15.92 -9.38 7.17
C SER A 378 -14.64 -8.58 7.42
N ALA A 379 -14.73 -7.63 8.34
CA ALA A 379 -13.59 -6.91 8.86
C ALA A 379 -13.73 -6.69 10.37
N VAL A 380 -12.64 -6.82 11.10
CA VAL A 380 -12.59 -6.64 12.56
C VAL A 380 -11.39 -5.77 12.93
N ALA A 381 -11.66 -4.65 13.62
CA ALA A 381 -10.60 -3.82 14.17
C ALA A 381 -9.92 -4.54 15.33
N GLN A 382 -8.58 -4.53 15.33
CA GLN A 382 -7.78 -5.21 16.34
C GLN A 382 -7.48 -4.28 17.52
N ASN A 383 -7.58 -4.81 18.73
CA ASN A 383 -7.14 -4.16 19.98
C ASN A 383 -7.84 -2.84 20.34
N THR A 384 -9.00 -2.53 19.75
CA THR A 384 -9.78 -1.33 20.08
C THR A 384 -11.25 -1.52 19.75
N ASP A 385 -12.12 -0.96 20.56
CA ASP A 385 -13.56 -0.83 20.37
C ASP A 385 -13.98 0.63 20.06
N GLN A 386 -13.00 1.55 19.98
CA GLN A 386 -13.23 2.97 19.77
C GLN A 386 -13.51 3.33 18.30
N VAL A 387 -13.18 2.45 17.38
CA VAL A 387 -13.38 2.63 15.95
C VAL A 387 -14.53 1.75 15.44
N GLN A 388 -15.06 2.08 14.28
CA GLN A 388 -16.07 1.26 13.62
C GLN A 388 -15.58 0.87 12.23
N VAL A 389 -15.80 -0.39 11.87
CA VAL A 389 -15.52 -0.91 10.55
C VAL A 389 -16.76 -1.54 9.96
N SER A 390 -16.91 -1.41 8.66
CA SER A 390 -17.96 -2.07 7.90
C SER A 390 -17.48 -2.50 6.55
N THR A 391 -18.10 -3.52 5.98
CA THR A 391 -17.68 -4.13 4.74
C THR A 391 -18.85 -4.22 3.76
N ARG A 392 -18.50 -4.15 2.48
CA ARG A 392 -19.39 -4.55 1.38
C ARG A 392 -18.72 -5.70 0.62
N ALA A 393 -19.53 -6.59 0.08
CA ALA A 393 -19.03 -7.77 -0.62
C ALA A 393 -18.21 -7.43 -1.88
N ASP A 394 -18.36 -6.24 -2.46
CA ASP A 394 -17.59 -5.71 -3.58
C ASP A 394 -16.16 -5.25 -3.20
N GLY A 395 -15.75 -5.46 -1.96
CA GLY A 395 -14.41 -5.12 -1.47
C GLY A 395 -14.31 -3.81 -0.69
N GLN A 396 -15.39 -3.02 -0.63
CA GLN A 396 -15.36 -1.76 0.11
C GLN A 396 -15.29 -2.03 1.61
N LEU A 397 -14.20 -1.55 2.23
CA LEU A 397 -13.95 -1.51 3.66
C LEU A 397 -14.03 -0.06 4.13
N THR A 398 -15.08 0.27 4.87
CA THR A 398 -15.20 1.61 5.47
C THR A 398 -14.70 1.57 6.91
N PHE A 399 -13.70 2.38 7.19
CA PHE A 399 -13.12 2.62 8.50
C PHE A 399 -13.60 3.98 9.01
N ASN A 400 -14.20 4.00 10.20
CA ASN A 400 -14.60 5.22 10.89
C ASN A 400 -13.80 5.31 12.18
N THR A 401 -13.13 6.43 12.40
CA THR A 401 -12.25 6.66 13.53
C THR A 401 -12.98 6.72 14.88
N GLY A 402 -14.31 6.90 14.87
CA GLY A 402 -15.13 6.92 16.09
C GLY A 402 -14.64 7.89 17.16
N ALA A 403 -14.36 7.37 18.34
CA ALA A 403 -13.83 8.14 19.48
C ALA A 403 -12.30 8.16 19.56
N LEU A 404 -11.59 7.45 18.67
CA LEU A 404 -10.13 7.37 18.69
C LEU A 404 -9.51 8.72 18.28
N ALA A 405 -8.74 9.31 19.17
CA ALA A 405 -8.12 10.62 18.95
C ALA A 405 -6.87 10.54 18.06
N SER A 406 -6.09 9.47 18.19
CA SER A 406 -4.88 9.23 17.38
C SER A 406 -4.39 7.79 17.57
N GLY A 407 -3.61 7.31 16.62
CA GLY A 407 -2.94 6.00 16.73
C GLY A 407 -3.20 5.10 15.53
N ARG A 408 -2.46 4.00 15.50
CA ARG A 408 -2.52 3.00 14.43
C ARG A 408 -3.50 1.89 14.80
N VAL A 409 -4.37 1.53 13.87
CA VAL A 409 -5.34 0.44 14.01
C VAL A 409 -5.13 -0.57 12.88
N GLY A 410 -4.92 -1.84 13.25
CA GLY A 410 -4.98 -2.94 12.30
C GLY A 410 -6.42 -3.43 12.15
N VAL A 411 -6.87 -3.63 10.94
CA VAL A 411 -8.16 -4.22 10.62
C VAL A 411 -7.91 -5.55 9.93
N GLU A 412 -8.30 -6.64 10.60
CA GLU A 412 -8.26 -7.97 9.98
C GLU A 412 -9.46 -8.13 9.06
N VAL A 413 -9.21 -8.48 7.82
CA VAL A 413 -10.23 -8.70 6.79
C VAL A 413 -10.28 -10.17 6.41
N THR A 414 -11.50 -10.66 6.16
CA THR A 414 -11.74 -12.00 5.64
C THR A 414 -12.30 -11.90 4.23
N VAL A 415 -11.63 -12.55 3.29
CA VAL A 415 -11.98 -12.59 1.86
C VAL A 415 -12.37 -14.00 1.46
N SER A 416 -13.32 -14.16 0.59
CA SER A 416 -13.79 -15.45 0.08
C SER A 416 -13.83 -15.47 -1.44
N ASP A 417 -13.49 -16.63 -2.01
CA ASP A 417 -13.70 -17.02 -3.41
C ASP A 417 -15.06 -17.70 -3.63
N GLY A 418 -15.91 -17.80 -2.59
CA GLY A 418 -17.19 -18.51 -2.60
C GLY A 418 -17.09 -19.96 -2.10
N THR A 419 -15.91 -20.53 -1.98
CA THR A 419 -15.66 -21.92 -1.51
C THR A 419 -14.77 -21.94 -0.28
N ALA A 420 -13.68 -21.21 -0.29
CA ALA A 420 -12.72 -21.05 0.79
C ALA A 420 -12.60 -19.59 1.23
N THR A 421 -11.87 -19.36 2.33
CA THR A 421 -11.62 -18.02 2.85
C THR A 421 -10.15 -17.82 3.17
N GLY A 422 -9.66 -16.61 2.89
CA GLY A 422 -8.36 -16.12 3.32
C GLY A 422 -8.49 -14.91 4.25
N THR A 423 -7.49 -14.65 5.04
CA THR A 423 -7.43 -13.48 5.94
C THR A 423 -6.22 -12.62 5.64
N GLY A 424 -6.34 -11.34 5.92
CA GLY A 424 -5.24 -10.38 5.78
C GLY A 424 -5.46 -9.13 6.62
N MET A 425 -4.54 -8.18 6.51
CA MET A 425 -4.53 -6.97 7.33
C MET A 425 -4.56 -5.70 6.48
N VAL A 426 -5.39 -4.76 6.86
CA VAL A 426 -5.37 -3.37 6.37
C VAL A 426 -5.08 -2.46 7.57
N TYR A 427 -4.21 -1.49 7.41
CA TYR A 427 -3.80 -0.62 8.50
C TYR A 427 -4.26 0.81 8.28
N PHE A 428 -4.83 1.39 9.34
CA PHE A 428 -5.24 2.79 9.39
C PHE A 428 -4.46 3.53 10.48
N SER A 429 -4.16 4.80 10.24
CA SER A 429 -3.51 5.68 11.20
C SER A 429 -4.36 6.93 11.43
N VAL A 430 -4.86 7.09 12.63
CA VAL A 430 -5.70 8.24 12.98
C VAL A 430 -4.80 9.44 13.28
N LYS A 431 -5.02 10.54 12.58
CA LYS A 431 -4.28 11.80 12.68
C LYS A 431 -5.16 12.92 13.27
N PRO A 432 -4.55 13.99 13.78
CA PRO A 432 -5.30 15.15 14.22
C PRO A 432 -6.16 15.77 13.12
N ALA A 433 -7.27 16.40 13.49
CA ALA A 433 -8.15 17.07 12.54
C ALA A 433 -7.45 18.26 11.82
N ASN A 434 -7.80 18.51 10.57
CA ASN A 434 -7.25 19.54 9.68
C ASN A 434 -5.73 19.40 9.43
N THR A 435 -5.24 18.18 9.28
CA THR A 435 -3.82 17.88 8.99
C THR A 435 -3.61 17.12 7.70
N LEU A 436 -4.64 16.51 7.13
CA LEU A 436 -4.52 15.63 5.96
C LEU A 436 -5.13 16.23 4.70
N ALA A 437 -4.43 16.04 3.59
CA ALA A 437 -4.97 16.27 2.25
C ALA A 437 -5.80 15.06 1.79
N ALA A 438 -6.66 15.26 0.80
CA ALA A 438 -7.33 14.15 0.12
C ALA A 438 -6.31 13.24 -0.57
N VAL A 439 -6.59 11.94 -0.64
CA VAL A 439 -5.82 10.98 -1.43
C VAL A 439 -6.36 10.99 -2.87
N ILE A 440 -5.48 11.00 -3.83
CA ILE A 440 -5.84 11.08 -5.25
C ILE A 440 -5.19 9.92 -6.01
N ASP A 441 -6.01 9.10 -6.65
CA ASP A 441 -5.56 8.02 -7.50
C ASP A 441 -5.09 8.54 -8.87
N PRO A 442 -4.15 7.84 -9.53
CA PRO A 442 -3.70 8.17 -10.87
C PRO A 442 -4.83 8.10 -11.90
N VAL A 443 -4.97 9.14 -12.71
CA VAL A 443 -5.98 9.22 -13.76
C VAL A 443 -5.35 9.05 -15.14
N ALA A 444 -5.76 8.02 -15.87
CA ALA A 444 -5.38 7.82 -17.28
C ALA A 444 -6.63 7.83 -18.16
N LYS A 445 -6.55 8.52 -19.31
CA LYS A 445 -7.59 8.54 -20.33
C LYS A 445 -6.98 8.48 -21.73
N THR A 446 -7.70 7.83 -22.63
CA THR A 446 -7.37 7.82 -24.07
C THR A 446 -8.53 8.45 -24.83
N THR A 447 -8.22 9.29 -25.80
CA THR A 447 -9.23 9.96 -26.64
C THR A 447 -8.72 10.17 -28.06
N VAL A 448 -9.61 10.61 -28.95
CA VAL A 448 -9.25 10.96 -30.31
C VAL A 448 -9.22 12.49 -30.52
N PRO A 449 -8.50 13.00 -31.52
CA PRO A 449 -8.42 14.44 -31.77
C PRO A 449 -9.80 15.10 -31.92
N ASN A 450 -9.92 16.32 -31.39
CA ASN A 450 -11.13 17.15 -31.41
C ASN A 450 -12.36 16.63 -30.64
N THR A 451 -12.20 15.62 -29.80
CA THR A 451 -13.28 15.06 -29.00
C THR A 451 -13.25 15.64 -27.59
N ASP A 452 -14.42 16.06 -27.09
CA ASP A 452 -14.59 16.47 -25.71
C ASP A 452 -14.60 15.22 -24.80
N THR A 453 -13.59 15.11 -23.94
CA THR A 453 -13.41 13.96 -23.05
C THR A 453 -13.65 14.38 -21.60
N VAL A 454 -14.69 13.85 -21.00
CA VAL A 454 -15.05 14.12 -19.61
C VAL A 454 -14.31 13.16 -18.68
N VAL A 455 -13.60 13.72 -17.71
CA VAL A 455 -12.94 12.98 -16.64
C VAL A 455 -13.65 13.31 -15.33
N LYS A 456 -14.33 12.34 -14.75
CA LYS A 456 -14.97 12.47 -13.43
C LYS A 456 -13.93 12.22 -12.35
N LEU A 457 -13.36 13.28 -11.81
CA LEU A 457 -12.31 13.20 -10.77
C LEU A 457 -12.84 12.67 -9.44
N SER A 458 -14.15 12.80 -9.18
CA SER A 458 -14.79 12.27 -7.97
C SER A 458 -14.58 10.76 -7.77
N SER A 459 -14.38 10.00 -8.85
CA SER A 459 -14.09 8.55 -8.78
C SER A 459 -12.63 8.22 -8.40
N TYR A 460 -11.75 9.22 -8.34
CA TYR A 460 -10.32 9.10 -8.08
C TYR A 460 -9.87 9.87 -6.84
N VAL A 461 -10.81 10.48 -6.11
CA VAL A 461 -10.52 11.30 -4.93
C VAL A 461 -11.12 10.68 -3.69
N HIS A 462 -10.28 10.36 -2.72
CA HIS A 462 -10.68 9.78 -1.44
C HIS A 462 -10.49 10.81 -0.33
N GLY A 463 -11.58 11.19 0.31
CA GLY A 463 -11.55 12.11 1.45
C GLY A 463 -10.96 11.43 2.69
N THR A 464 -10.09 12.13 3.38
CA THR A 464 -9.43 11.67 4.62
C THR A 464 -9.94 12.39 5.86
N SER A 465 -10.79 13.41 5.70
CA SER A 465 -11.31 14.27 6.79
C SER A 465 -12.83 14.46 6.70
N LEU A 466 -13.37 15.16 7.69
CA LEU A 466 -14.80 15.58 7.70
C LEU A 466 -15.12 16.68 6.68
N GLN A 467 -14.09 17.36 6.18
CA GLN A 467 -14.27 18.42 5.20
C GLN A 467 -14.43 17.81 3.81
N PRO A 468 -15.39 18.29 3.00
CA PRO A 468 -15.56 17.76 1.64
C PRO A 468 -14.36 18.12 0.76
N ALA A 469 -13.94 17.16 -0.06
CA ALA A 469 -12.97 17.41 -1.11
C ALA A 469 -13.61 18.21 -2.25
N GLN A 470 -12.91 19.20 -2.80
CA GLN A 470 -13.41 20.07 -3.87
C GLN A 470 -12.35 20.31 -4.94
N LEU A 471 -12.74 20.28 -6.20
CA LEU A 471 -11.88 20.69 -7.31
C LEU A 471 -11.76 22.21 -7.33
N THR A 472 -10.58 22.74 -7.04
CA THR A 472 -10.34 24.18 -6.94
C THR A 472 -9.58 24.76 -8.12
N GLN A 473 -8.73 23.96 -8.77
CA GLN A 473 -7.93 24.42 -9.91
C GLN A 473 -7.68 23.30 -10.91
N VAL A 474 -7.59 23.64 -12.19
CA VAL A 474 -7.12 22.75 -13.28
C VAL A 474 -6.19 23.57 -14.17
N ASP A 475 -5.00 23.05 -14.41
CA ASP A 475 -4.03 23.67 -15.30
C ASP A 475 -4.18 23.10 -16.72
N THR A 476 -4.37 24.00 -17.68
CA THR A 476 -4.55 23.63 -19.09
C THR A 476 -3.18 23.42 -19.75
N PRO A 477 -2.85 22.22 -20.26
CA PRO A 477 -1.60 21.99 -20.96
C PRO A 477 -1.58 22.68 -22.34
N ASN A 478 -0.37 23.00 -22.81
CA ASN A 478 -0.19 23.62 -24.12
C ASN A 478 -0.77 22.75 -25.24
N GLY A 479 -1.52 23.37 -26.15
CA GLY A 479 -2.14 22.68 -27.29
C GLY A 479 -3.46 21.95 -26.97
N ALA A 480 -3.97 22.13 -25.76
CA ALA A 480 -5.27 21.61 -25.35
C ALA A 480 -6.17 22.71 -24.79
N SER A 481 -7.42 22.39 -24.52
CA SER A 481 -8.37 23.20 -23.76
C SER A 481 -9.00 22.34 -22.66
N THR A 482 -9.25 22.98 -21.52
CA THR A 482 -9.93 22.33 -20.37
C THR A 482 -11.08 23.20 -19.89
N THR A 483 -12.17 22.58 -19.51
CA THR A 483 -13.27 23.21 -18.77
C THR A 483 -13.59 22.38 -17.54
N THR A 484 -14.06 23.01 -16.48
CA THR A 484 -14.31 22.35 -15.20
C THR A 484 -15.76 22.46 -14.78
N ASN A 485 -16.28 21.43 -14.15
CA ASN A 485 -17.51 21.46 -13.40
C ASN A 485 -17.20 21.10 -11.94
N ALA A 486 -17.14 22.12 -11.08
CA ALA A 486 -16.83 21.94 -9.67
C ALA A 486 -17.94 21.20 -8.90
N ALA A 487 -19.17 21.21 -9.40
CA ALA A 487 -20.31 20.60 -8.71
C ALA A 487 -20.24 19.06 -8.68
N ASP A 488 -19.68 18.44 -9.73
CA ASP A 488 -19.50 16.99 -9.83
C ASP A 488 -18.01 16.58 -9.86
N MET A 489 -17.10 17.51 -9.55
CA MET A 489 -15.66 17.31 -9.62
C MET A 489 -15.22 16.69 -10.95
N SER A 490 -15.64 17.28 -12.06
CA SER A 490 -15.22 16.80 -13.39
C SER A 490 -14.46 17.87 -14.15
N LEU A 491 -13.60 17.42 -15.05
CA LEU A 491 -12.96 18.23 -16.06
C LEU A 491 -13.29 17.67 -17.44
N THR A 492 -13.46 18.56 -18.41
CA THR A 492 -13.58 18.20 -19.83
C THR A 492 -12.31 18.64 -20.53
N PHE A 493 -11.65 17.71 -21.18
CA PHE A 493 -10.41 17.91 -21.93
C PHE A 493 -10.68 17.81 -23.44
N LYS A 494 -9.97 18.62 -24.23
CA LYS A 494 -9.98 18.54 -25.69
C LYS A 494 -8.63 18.99 -26.25
N ALA A 495 -8.09 18.24 -27.21
CA ALA A 495 -6.93 18.64 -27.99
C ALA A 495 -7.09 18.28 -29.49
N THR A 496 -6.41 19.04 -30.32
CA THR A 496 -6.46 18.84 -31.79
C THR A 496 -5.36 17.91 -32.30
N ASN A 497 -4.21 17.89 -31.62
CA ASN A 497 -3.05 17.13 -32.07
C ASN A 497 -2.90 15.83 -31.25
N PRO A 498 -2.53 14.73 -31.91
CA PRO A 498 -2.11 13.52 -31.20
C PRO A 498 -0.91 13.79 -30.28
N GLY A 499 -0.88 13.12 -29.13
CA GLY A 499 0.18 13.25 -28.15
C GLY A 499 -0.26 12.91 -26.74
N THR A 500 0.68 12.90 -25.79
CA THR A 500 0.40 12.73 -24.39
C THR A 500 0.33 14.08 -23.69
N TYR A 501 -0.78 14.35 -23.03
CA TYR A 501 -1.05 15.57 -22.30
C TYR A 501 -1.18 15.24 -20.82
N TYR A 502 -0.50 16.02 -20.00
CA TYR A 502 -0.65 15.98 -18.55
C TYR A 502 -1.47 17.18 -18.10
N VAL A 503 -2.54 16.92 -17.37
CA VAL A 503 -3.46 17.93 -16.84
C VAL A 503 -3.33 17.91 -15.30
N PRO A 504 -2.53 18.81 -14.73
CA PRO A 504 -2.48 18.97 -13.28
C PRO A 504 -3.76 19.60 -12.77
N TYR A 505 -4.20 19.16 -11.59
CA TYR A 505 -5.36 19.75 -10.91
C TYR A 505 -5.17 19.76 -9.40
N ILE A 506 -5.90 20.61 -8.72
CA ILE A 506 -5.84 20.74 -7.26
C ILE A 506 -7.20 20.38 -6.67
N ILE A 507 -7.16 19.42 -5.76
CA ILE A 507 -8.27 19.09 -4.87
C ILE A 507 -7.97 19.71 -3.51
N THR A 508 -8.89 20.51 -2.99
CA THR A 508 -8.75 21.10 -1.65
C THR A 508 -9.76 20.46 -0.71
N GLN A 509 -9.28 19.98 0.43
CA GLN A 509 -10.09 19.44 1.50
C GLN A 509 -9.95 20.33 2.74
N GLY A 510 -11.00 21.06 3.09
CA GLY A 510 -10.88 22.16 4.06
C GLY A 510 -9.95 23.25 3.52
N SER A 511 -8.80 23.45 4.17
CA SER A 511 -7.75 24.38 3.73
C SER A 511 -6.52 23.68 3.14
N ILE A 512 -6.53 22.35 3.02
CA ILE A 512 -5.36 21.56 2.64
C ILE A 512 -5.49 21.12 1.18
N PRO A 513 -4.57 21.56 0.30
CA PRO A 513 -4.57 21.17 -1.10
C PRO A 513 -3.85 19.84 -1.31
N ALA A 514 -4.34 19.06 -2.27
CA ALA A 514 -3.66 17.93 -2.88
C ALA A 514 -3.55 18.15 -4.38
N THR A 515 -2.40 17.86 -4.96
CA THR A 515 -2.20 17.96 -6.41
C THR A 515 -2.44 16.60 -7.03
N GLY A 516 -3.38 16.53 -7.96
CA GLY A 516 -3.64 15.37 -8.80
C GLY A 516 -3.11 15.57 -10.22
N LEU A 517 -2.96 14.46 -10.93
CA LEU A 517 -2.43 14.43 -12.29
C LEU A 517 -3.28 13.53 -13.17
N ALA A 518 -3.85 14.09 -14.25
CA ALA A 518 -4.53 13.31 -15.27
C ALA A 518 -3.66 13.23 -16.53
N ARG A 519 -3.36 12.02 -16.95
CA ARG A 519 -2.70 11.73 -18.24
C ARG A 519 -3.75 11.46 -19.29
N VAL A 520 -3.80 12.29 -20.31
CA VAL A 520 -4.70 12.11 -21.47
C VAL A 520 -3.87 11.84 -22.72
N GLU A 521 -4.07 10.68 -23.32
CA GLU A 521 -3.46 10.33 -24.59
C GLU A 521 -4.43 10.57 -25.73
N VAL A 522 -4.07 11.48 -26.60
CA VAL A 522 -4.80 11.76 -27.83
C VAL A 522 -4.19 10.93 -28.95
N GLN A 523 -4.93 9.95 -29.44
CA GLN A 523 -4.47 9.03 -30.48
C GLN A 523 -5.38 9.13 -31.70
N PRO A 524 -4.86 8.96 -32.94
CA PRO A 524 -5.72 8.82 -34.09
C PRO A 524 -6.71 7.68 -33.92
N ALA A 525 -7.94 7.83 -34.39
CA ALA A 525 -8.90 6.74 -34.40
C ALA A 525 -8.34 5.57 -35.25
N THR A 526 -8.11 4.43 -34.61
CA THR A 526 -7.55 3.26 -35.30
C THR A 526 -8.58 2.58 -36.20
N GLY A 527 -9.86 2.80 -35.97
CA GLY A 527 -10.95 2.11 -36.69
C GLY A 527 -11.03 0.60 -36.37
N GLU A 528 -10.18 0.08 -35.50
CA GLU A 528 -10.23 -1.31 -35.10
C GLU A 528 -11.41 -1.55 -34.18
N ALA A 529 -12.19 -2.57 -34.53
CA ALA A 529 -13.31 -3.02 -33.72
C ALA A 529 -12.80 -3.71 -32.45
N ALA A 530 -13.14 -3.19 -31.26
CA ALA A 530 -12.81 -3.79 -29.98
C ALA A 530 -14.05 -4.41 -29.34
N LYS A 531 -13.90 -5.63 -28.78
CA LYS A 531 -14.92 -6.28 -27.98
C LYS A 531 -15.16 -5.48 -26.68
N PRO A 532 -16.35 -5.61 -26.05
CA PRO A 532 -16.58 -5.02 -24.74
C PRO A 532 -15.72 -5.71 -23.67
N VAL A 533 -15.50 -5.03 -22.57
CA VAL A 533 -14.87 -5.57 -21.34
C VAL A 533 -15.96 -5.77 -20.31
N ALA A 534 -16.13 -7.00 -19.83
CA ALA A 534 -17.05 -7.36 -18.77
C ALA A 534 -16.28 -7.49 -17.45
N ALA A 535 -16.66 -6.72 -16.44
CA ALA A 535 -16.13 -6.82 -15.09
C ALA A 535 -17.01 -7.75 -14.22
N ASN A 536 -16.45 -8.24 -13.11
CA ASN A 536 -17.23 -9.01 -12.16
C ASN A 536 -18.12 -8.10 -11.31
N ASP A 537 -19.34 -8.55 -11.07
CA ASP A 537 -20.34 -7.88 -10.25
C ASP A 537 -20.63 -8.66 -8.98
N VAL A 538 -21.13 -7.97 -7.98
CA VAL A 538 -21.68 -8.59 -6.75
C VAL A 538 -23.13 -8.21 -6.58
N ALA A 539 -23.99 -9.20 -6.39
CA ALA A 539 -25.37 -9.02 -6.03
C ALA A 539 -25.65 -9.58 -4.63
N LEU A 540 -26.33 -8.82 -3.78
CA LEU A 540 -26.73 -9.27 -2.46
C LEU A 540 -28.21 -9.69 -2.50
N LEU A 541 -28.50 -10.92 -2.11
CA LEU A 541 -29.84 -11.42 -2.02
C LEU A 541 -30.56 -10.78 -0.83
N GLY A 542 -31.70 -10.14 -1.09
CA GLY A 542 -32.52 -9.54 -0.06
C GLY A 542 -33.29 -10.54 0.79
N ALA A 543 -33.93 -10.06 1.86
CA ALA A 543 -34.77 -10.87 2.75
C ALA A 543 -36.00 -11.45 2.03
N ASP A 544 -36.42 -10.87 0.92
CA ASP A 544 -37.49 -11.34 0.03
C ASP A 544 -37.01 -12.36 -1.00
N ASN A 545 -35.77 -12.83 -0.90
CA ASN A 545 -35.09 -13.72 -1.82
C ASN A 545 -34.94 -13.15 -3.25
N THR A 546 -34.88 -11.83 -3.39
CA THR A 546 -34.64 -11.17 -4.67
C THR A 546 -33.39 -10.32 -4.64
N ALA A 547 -32.77 -10.08 -5.80
CA ALA A 547 -31.69 -9.12 -6.00
C ALA A 547 -31.82 -8.46 -7.37
N ILE A 548 -31.30 -7.24 -7.49
CA ILE A 548 -31.22 -6.51 -8.75
C ILE A 548 -29.77 -6.05 -8.90
N VAL A 549 -29.19 -6.24 -10.09
CA VAL A 549 -27.85 -5.77 -10.42
C VAL A 549 -27.86 -5.13 -11.81
N GLU A 550 -27.05 -4.11 -11.99
CA GLU A 550 -26.82 -3.43 -13.28
C GLU A 550 -25.37 -3.66 -13.74
N PRO A 551 -25.06 -4.75 -14.43
CA PRO A 551 -23.68 -5.10 -14.82
C PRO A 551 -22.98 -4.03 -15.64
N LEU A 552 -23.71 -3.28 -16.47
CA LEU A 552 -23.13 -2.22 -17.30
C LEU A 552 -22.55 -1.02 -16.52
N THR A 553 -22.63 -1.04 -15.20
CA THR A 553 -22.10 0.06 -14.35
C THR A 553 -20.57 0.08 -14.33
N ASN A 554 -19.95 -1.10 -14.37
CA ASN A 554 -18.50 -1.30 -14.35
C ASN A 554 -17.95 -1.91 -15.65
N ASP A 555 -18.83 -2.32 -16.59
CA ASP A 555 -18.45 -2.77 -17.92
C ASP A 555 -18.04 -1.60 -18.82
N VAL A 556 -17.12 -1.84 -19.75
CA VAL A 556 -16.58 -0.79 -20.63
C VAL A 556 -16.64 -1.21 -22.10
N ASP A 557 -17.08 -0.29 -22.95
CA ASP A 557 -16.79 -0.35 -24.38
C ASP A 557 -15.49 0.43 -24.65
N PRO A 558 -14.40 -0.23 -25.07
CA PRO A 558 -13.14 0.46 -25.35
C PRO A 558 -13.23 1.55 -26.42
N MET A 559 -14.26 1.50 -27.26
CA MET A 559 -14.53 2.49 -28.30
C MET A 559 -15.56 3.56 -27.89
N GLY A 560 -16.04 3.52 -26.61
CA GLY A 560 -17.02 4.45 -26.09
C GLY A 560 -18.42 4.30 -26.69
N GLY A 561 -18.73 3.13 -27.26
CA GLY A 561 -20.05 2.80 -27.81
C GLY A 561 -21.07 2.40 -26.75
N VAL A 562 -22.22 1.94 -27.23
CA VAL A 562 -23.33 1.50 -26.35
C VAL A 562 -23.17 0.03 -26.01
N LEU A 563 -23.22 -0.28 -24.71
CA LEU A 563 -23.25 -1.64 -24.19
C LEU A 563 -24.69 -2.13 -23.98
N SER A 564 -24.87 -3.44 -24.13
CA SER A 564 -26.11 -4.13 -23.79
C SER A 564 -25.84 -5.51 -23.22
N VAL A 565 -26.53 -5.87 -22.14
CA VAL A 565 -26.56 -7.26 -21.65
C VAL A 565 -27.46 -8.07 -22.59
N THR A 566 -26.94 -9.14 -23.14
CA THR A 566 -27.67 -9.99 -24.11
C THR A 566 -28.23 -11.25 -23.47
N THR A 567 -27.48 -11.86 -22.56
CA THR A 567 -27.89 -13.07 -21.86
C THR A 567 -27.47 -13.03 -20.39
N VAL A 568 -28.20 -13.75 -19.57
CA VAL A 568 -27.83 -14.07 -18.18
C VAL A 568 -28.26 -15.49 -17.87
N SER A 569 -27.43 -16.24 -17.15
CA SER A 569 -27.71 -17.62 -16.79
C SER A 569 -27.24 -17.92 -15.36
N ALA A 570 -27.95 -18.81 -14.71
CA ALA A 570 -27.60 -19.38 -13.41
C ALA A 570 -27.23 -20.87 -13.59
N PRO A 571 -26.41 -21.46 -12.70
CA PRO A 571 -26.15 -22.90 -12.70
C PRO A 571 -27.46 -23.71 -12.61
N ALA A 572 -27.56 -24.82 -13.34
CA ALA A 572 -28.78 -25.57 -13.55
C ALA A 572 -29.52 -25.97 -12.26
N ASP A 573 -28.79 -26.41 -11.25
CA ASP A 573 -29.36 -26.93 -9.99
C ASP A 573 -29.26 -25.92 -8.82
N SER A 574 -28.97 -24.65 -9.09
CA SER A 574 -28.80 -23.61 -8.07
C SER A 574 -30.11 -23.16 -7.41
N GLY A 575 -31.24 -23.48 -8.01
CA GLY A 575 -32.56 -22.94 -7.56
C GLY A 575 -32.75 -21.44 -7.83
N ILE A 576 -31.79 -20.81 -8.54
CA ILE A 576 -31.81 -19.39 -8.89
C ILE A 576 -32.51 -19.21 -10.23
N LYS A 577 -33.39 -18.24 -10.31
CA LYS A 577 -33.99 -17.74 -11.56
C LYS A 577 -33.47 -16.35 -11.85
N VAL A 578 -33.13 -16.12 -13.09
CA VAL A 578 -32.66 -14.83 -13.58
C VAL A 578 -33.56 -14.32 -14.69
N GLY A 579 -33.74 -13.01 -14.73
CA GLY A 579 -34.49 -12.30 -15.76
C GLY A 579 -33.74 -11.04 -16.18
N LEU A 580 -33.76 -10.74 -17.46
CA LEU A 580 -33.13 -9.55 -18.03
C LEU A 580 -34.17 -8.51 -18.42
N VAL A 581 -34.05 -7.28 -17.95
CA VAL A 581 -34.94 -6.18 -18.25
C VAL A 581 -34.20 -5.04 -18.96
N SER A 582 -34.74 -4.62 -20.09
CA SER A 582 -34.23 -3.52 -20.90
C SER A 582 -32.75 -3.69 -21.31
N HIS A 583 -32.24 -4.93 -21.40
CA HIS A 583 -30.84 -5.24 -21.70
C HIS A 583 -29.82 -4.55 -20.77
N LYS A 584 -30.24 -4.21 -19.57
CA LYS A 584 -29.45 -3.42 -18.62
C LYS A 584 -29.49 -3.97 -17.19
N ARG A 585 -30.67 -4.38 -16.72
CA ARG A 585 -30.90 -4.84 -15.34
C ARG A 585 -31.12 -6.33 -15.31
N VAL A 586 -30.40 -6.99 -14.42
CA VAL A 586 -30.58 -8.41 -14.11
C VAL A 586 -31.38 -8.54 -12.82
N TYR A 587 -32.56 -9.18 -12.91
CA TYR A 587 -33.38 -9.54 -11.79
C TYR A 587 -33.10 -10.98 -11.40
N ILE A 588 -32.81 -11.20 -10.13
CA ILE A 588 -32.44 -12.49 -9.57
C ILE A 588 -33.48 -12.88 -8.54
N THR A 589 -33.96 -14.12 -8.57
CA THR A 589 -34.89 -14.65 -7.58
C THR A 589 -34.43 -16.04 -7.15
N ALA A 590 -34.25 -16.25 -5.85
CA ALA A 590 -33.87 -17.53 -5.28
C ALA A 590 -35.13 -18.27 -4.77
N ARG A 591 -35.38 -19.50 -5.24
CA ARG A 591 -36.44 -20.35 -4.69
C ARG A 591 -36.10 -20.85 -3.29
N GLN A 592 -34.81 -21.09 -3.06
CA GLN A 592 -34.26 -21.42 -1.76
C GLN A 592 -33.05 -20.51 -1.56
N VAL A 593 -32.88 -19.98 -0.36
CA VAL A 593 -31.75 -19.14 -0.01
C VAL A 593 -30.49 -19.99 -0.11
N PRO A 594 -29.53 -19.63 -0.96
CA PRO A 594 -28.28 -20.35 -1.04
C PRO A 594 -27.49 -20.16 0.26
N THR A 595 -26.77 -21.19 0.68
CA THR A 595 -25.91 -21.16 1.87
C THR A 595 -24.49 -20.69 1.57
N LYS A 596 -24.16 -20.61 0.29
CA LYS A 596 -22.86 -20.16 -0.24
C LYS A 596 -23.10 -19.20 -1.41
N PRO A 597 -22.13 -18.35 -1.76
CA PRO A 597 -22.19 -17.55 -2.96
C PRO A 597 -22.43 -18.40 -4.22
N VAL A 598 -23.21 -17.86 -5.16
CA VAL A 598 -23.52 -18.52 -6.43
C VAL A 598 -23.05 -17.64 -7.57
N ALA A 599 -22.17 -18.17 -8.43
CA ALA A 599 -21.72 -17.47 -9.62
C ALA A 599 -22.75 -17.58 -10.74
N LEU A 600 -23.22 -16.45 -11.24
CA LEU A 600 -24.08 -16.31 -12.41
C LEU A 600 -23.25 -15.78 -13.56
N THR A 601 -23.50 -16.24 -14.77
CA THR A 601 -22.79 -15.74 -15.95
C THR A 601 -23.71 -14.82 -16.76
N TYR A 602 -23.20 -13.66 -17.17
CA TYR A 602 -23.86 -12.79 -18.13
C TYR A 602 -23.00 -12.54 -19.36
N THR A 603 -23.60 -12.07 -20.42
CA THR A 603 -22.91 -11.68 -21.64
C THR A 603 -23.25 -10.25 -21.96
N VAL A 604 -22.23 -9.41 -22.11
CA VAL A 604 -22.35 -8.03 -22.59
C VAL A 604 -21.94 -7.98 -24.06
N ALA A 605 -22.60 -7.13 -24.84
CA ALA A 605 -22.32 -6.92 -26.26
C ALA A 605 -22.18 -5.44 -26.60
N ASN A 606 -21.30 -5.14 -27.55
CA ASN A 606 -21.23 -3.90 -28.30
C ASN A 606 -21.42 -4.18 -29.80
N ALA A 607 -21.17 -3.18 -30.66
CA ALA A 607 -21.24 -3.34 -32.13
C ALA A 607 -20.17 -4.30 -32.70
N SER A 608 -19.11 -4.61 -31.93
CA SER A 608 -17.91 -5.32 -32.41
C SER A 608 -17.83 -6.76 -31.90
N GLY A 609 -18.56 -7.10 -30.86
CA GLY A 609 -18.51 -8.46 -30.30
C GLY A 609 -19.15 -8.58 -28.91
N THR A 610 -18.81 -9.65 -28.24
CA THR A 610 -19.32 -9.98 -26.92
C THR A 610 -18.20 -10.34 -25.95
N ALA A 611 -18.44 -10.11 -24.64
CA ALA A 611 -17.63 -10.61 -23.53
C ALA A 611 -18.52 -11.22 -22.45
N LYS A 612 -17.96 -12.10 -21.65
CA LYS A 612 -18.65 -12.74 -20.53
C LYS A 612 -18.16 -12.18 -19.21
N GLY A 613 -19.07 -11.86 -18.31
CA GLY A 613 -18.80 -11.47 -16.94
C GLY A 613 -19.50 -12.38 -15.94
N THR A 614 -19.12 -12.26 -14.68
CA THR A 614 -19.67 -13.04 -13.58
C THR A 614 -20.39 -12.12 -12.59
N ILE A 615 -21.61 -12.48 -12.20
CA ILE A 615 -22.30 -11.88 -11.07
C ILE A 615 -22.22 -12.86 -9.89
N VAL A 616 -21.53 -12.48 -8.83
CA VAL A 616 -21.44 -13.27 -7.61
C VAL A 616 -22.65 -12.93 -6.73
N LEU A 617 -23.64 -13.83 -6.69
CA LEU A 617 -24.81 -13.69 -5.83
C LEU A 617 -24.43 -14.11 -4.41
N GLN A 618 -24.40 -13.16 -3.50
CA GLN A 618 -24.17 -13.41 -2.08
C GLN A 618 -25.49 -13.80 -1.38
N PRO A 619 -25.48 -14.82 -0.49
CA PRO A 619 -26.61 -15.08 0.38
C PRO A 619 -26.89 -13.87 1.29
N PRO A 620 -28.14 -13.69 1.77
CA PRO A 620 -28.43 -12.61 2.70
C PRO A 620 -27.58 -12.79 3.95
N ALA A 621 -27.00 -11.69 4.45
CA ALA A 621 -26.33 -11.70 5.73
C ALA A 621 -27.32 -12.18 6.81
N LEU A 622 -26.92 -13.19 7.60
CA LEU A 622 -27.72 -13.64 8.73
C LEU A 622 -27.87 -12.47 9.70
N ALA A 623 -29.06 -11.90 9.77
CA ALA A 623 -29.38 -10.88 10.75
C ALA A 623 -29.23 -11.50 12.14
N THR A 624 -28.20 -11.12 12.86
CA THR A 624 -28.11 -11.42 14.29
C THR A 624 -29.07 -10.50 15.02
N SER A 625 -29.68 -10.97 16.11
CA SER A 625 -30.68 -10.23 16.91
C SER A 625 -30.17 -8.84 17.42
N ASN A 626 -28.93 -8.53 17.24
CA ASN A 626 -28.26 -7.28 17.64
C ASN A 626 -27.79 -6.42 16.45
N SER A 627 -28.19 -6.72 15.23
CA SER A 627 -27.86 -5.90 14.06
C SER A 627 -28.75 -4.65 14.06
N VAL A 628 -28.26 -3.57 14.66
CA VAL A 628 -28.92 -2.27 14.60
C VAL A 628 -28.46 -1.53 13.34
N PRO A 629 -29.42 -0.97 12.56
CA PRO A 629 -29.08 -0.09 11.46
C PRO A 629 -28.18 1.06 11.92
N LYS A 630 -27.08 1.32 11.19
CA LYS A 630 -26.19 2.47 11.43
C LYS A 630 -26.30 3.43 10.26
N ALA A 631 -26.78 4.63 10.53
CA ALA A 631 -26.76 5.71 9.56
C ALA A 631 -25.49 6.53 9.74
N SER A 632 -24.85 6.89 8.62
CA SER A 632 -23.74 7.83 8.59
C SER A 632 -24.24 9.25 8.44
N ASN A 633 -23.52 10.22 9.02
CA ASN A 633 -23.82 11.63 8.76
C ASN A 633 -23.44 11.97 7.32
N ILE A 634 -24.35 12.58 6.60
CA ILE A 634 -24.18 12.97 5.21
C ILE A 634 -24.15 14.49 5.15
N ASN A 635 -23.10 15.07 4.59
CA ASN A 635 -22.98 16.49 4.33
C ASN A 635 -23.15 16.75 2.84
N ALA A 636 -24.13 17.56 2.47
CA ALA A 636 -24.34 18.00 1.11
C ALA A 636 -24.30 19.54 1.04
N GLN A 637 -23.71 20.06 -0.02
CA GLN A 637 -23.68 21.51 -0.27
C GLN A 637 -24.58 21.84 -1.45
N VAL A 638 -25.36 22.90 -1.30
CA VAL A 638 -26.24 23.41 -2.34
C VAL A 638 -26.11 24.93 -2.42
N ARG A 639 -26.15 25.49 -3.62
CA ARG A 639 -26.24 26.95 -3.80
C ARG A 639 -27.56 27.46 -3.30
N THR A 640 -27.60 28.73 -2.88
CA THR A 640 -28.88 29.43 -2.57
C THR A 640 -29.84 29.23 -3.74
N ASP A 641 -31.07 28.84 -3.44
CA ASP A 641 -32.15 28.49 -4.39
C ASP A 641 -31.84 27.28 -5.31
N GLY A 642 -30.81 26.46 -4.99
CA GLY A 642 -30.49 25.21 -5.70
C GLY A 642 -31.18 23.99 -5.05
N ILE A 643 -31.15 22.89 -5.77
CA ILE A 643 -31.60 21.57 -5.29
C ILE A 643 -30.40 20.63 -5.35
N VAL A 644 -30.18 19.86 -4.29
CA VAL A 644 -29.22 18.75 -4.24
C VAL A 644 -29.98 17.46 -3.99
N SER A 645 -29.64 16.43 -4.76
CA SER A 645 -30.11 15.06 -4.52
C SER A 645 -29.00 14.32 -3.80
N VAL A 646 -29.34 13.69 -2.67
CA VAL A 646 -28.39 12.91 -1.88
C VAL A 646 -28.91 11.51 -1.75
N ASP A 647 -28.14 10.52 -2.22
CA ASP A 647 -28.45 9.12 -2.00
C ASP A 647 -28.00 8.71 -0.60
N VAL A 648 -28.93 8.70 0.33
CA VAL A 648 -28.66 8.39 1.74
C VAL A 648 -28.42 6.90 2.00
N LEU A 649 -28.83 6.02 1.09
CA LEU A 649 -28.67 4.58 1.26
C LEU A 649 -27.30 4.09 0.79
N ASP A 650 -26.69 4.72 -0.17
CA ASP A 650 -25.31 4.40 -0.60
C ASP A 650 -24.28 4.66 0.50
N LEU A 651 -24.59 5.55 1.43
CA LEU A 651 -23.75 5.92 2.57
C LEU A 651 -24.20 5.29 3.89
N SER A 652 -25.28 4.52 3.87
CA SER A 652 -25.84 3.88 5.04
C SER A 652 -25.41 2.41 5.13
N LEU A 653 -24.96 1.99 6.31
CA LEU A 653 -24.41 0.65 6.58
C LEU A 653 -25.51 -0.42 6.73
N ILE A 654 -26.61 -0.33 5.96
CA ILE A 654 -27.66 -1.33 6.01
C ILE A 654 -27.98 -1.82 4.63
N HIS A 655 -27.83 -3.12 4.47
CA HIS A 655 -28.48 -3.88 3.42
C HIS A 655 -29.92 -4.22 3.85
N ILE A 656 -30.83 -3.29 3.72
CA ILE A 656 -32.25 -3.61 3.65
C ILE A 656 -32.68 -3.30 2.23
N SER A 657 -32.80 -4.31 1.41
CA SER A 657 -33.52 -4.23 0.15
C SER A 657 -35.03 -4.15 0.44
N GLU A 658 -35.52 -2.95 0.75
CA GLU A 658 -36.94 -2.69 0.57
C GLU A 658 -37.13 -1.94 -0.74
N PRO A 659 -38.12 -2.37 -1.55
CA PRO A 659 -38.49 -1.63 -2.74
C PRO A 659 -38.98 -0.24 -2.32
N THR A 660 -38.33 0.79 -2.82
CA THR A 660 -38.73 2.18 -2.64
C THR A 660 -40.20 2.33 -3.09
N ARG A 661 -41.12 2.40 -2.17
CA ARG A 661 -42.40 3.05 -2.43
C ARG A 661 -42.06 4.55 -2.49
N GLN A 662 -42.13 5.11 -3.67
CA GLN A 662 -42.23 6.55 -3.84
C GLN A 662 -43.41 7.03 -3.00
N ALA A 663 -43.12 7.79 -1.94
CA ALA A 663 -44.12 8.62 -1.32
C ALA A 663 -44.27 9.85 -2.25
N GLU A 664 -45.36 9.90 -2.99
CA GLU A 664 -45.87 11.12 -3.58
C GLU A 664 -46.26 12.06 -2.45
N ILE A 665 -45.65 13.23 -2.39
CA ILE A 665 -46.20 14.42 -1.75
C ILE A 665 -46.22 15.52 -2.79
#